data_325cab4c4c47f86270ec8812fc4b16be
#
_entry.id   325cab4c4c47f86270ec8812fc4b16be
#
_cell.length_a   1.000
_cell.length_b   1.000
_cell.length_c   1.000
_cell.angle_alpha   90.00
_cell.angle_beta   90.00
_cell.angle_gamma   90.00
#
_symmetry.space_group_name_H-M   'P 1'
#
loop_
_entity.id
_entity.type
_entity.pdbx_description
1 polymer ?
#
loop_
_entity_poly.entity_id
_entity_poly.type
_entity_poly.pdbx_seq_one_letter_code
_entity_poly.pdbx_strand_id
1 'polypeptide(L)'
;MSSVLYSLGRWAARARRLVVIGWVLVLAVVGGAAGLLYQGFDNSVTIPGTESQDALDSLAATFPQVSGSSAQIIVVAPDGSTIDDTAMRGPITDAVDAVGEIDQVAAVTSPYDDQMAASVNDDRSATLLTIQLDGDQSVITEETKDELHAASDDLAAALPDGAQASLGGELFSVEFPALSIIEAIGVVVALVVLIITLGSFVAAGLPLVNALMGVGVSMLLLLAATVFGPINSTTPMLGLMLGLAVGIDYALFIVSRHREQLGQGLAVDESIARAVATAGSAVIFAGLTVMIALVGLGVAGIPFLTVMGIAAAVAVGVAVLISLTLLPALLSFSGERLRPRAAREARAPKKGKAKRAARAAERPADGVHHNRFFDGWVRGATRFPVLTIVLVVGAIAALAWPATNLRLALPDAGSLPEDNGARVTYDLVGQEFGDGFNGPLIVTGSIVTSNDPVKLMNELGDEIGTLDGVADVPLSTPNPTADTGIIQVIPEGGPTSEETKALVSEIRDQHDHYLDKYGVDLSVTGFTAVGIDVSDKLGAALLPFGLVVVGLSLVLLTMVFRSIWVPIKASLGYLLSVGAAFGTVALVFEQGVFADALNVTVLGPVISFMPIILMGVLFGLAMDYEVFLVSRIREDYVHGGDARRAVRTGFLGSAKVVTAAAVIMFAVFVAFVPEGDMTLKPIALGLAVGVAVDAFVVRMTLVPAVLALLGERAWHMPRWLDRVLPTFDVEGEGITKELRLAAWPEPDTTDAVAALDLVVAGPDGPDAGAPVVGPVGVRVPAGGALCVQGDASAPVSALLLALSGRMAPDAGAVKVTGLVLPERAMTVRGRVAFVDALAEHGRPAPAVDAAVRDGARVVVVDRTDAVADRPAREALAAALARAQHGGTAVLLGASGVAATDLLDGVHLGGTTAREVPVLDVGAGFGAPSVLTGADVPPPVPTHDPASRPEESHDGPGATGPTTIDEDTHVQEVQA
;
A
#
# COMPACT_ATOMS: atom_id res chain seq x y z
N MET A 1 -2.57 -13.21 -13.62
CA MET A 1 -1.56 -12.33 -13.00
C MET A 1 -0.34 -13.12 -12.57
N SER A 2 -0.45 -14.17 -11.80
CA SER A 2 0.63 -15.02 -11.26
C SER A 2 1.57 -15.57 -12.32
N SER A 3 1.08 -15.95 -13.51
CA SER A 3 1.92 -16.46 -14.62
C SER A 3 2.81 -15.37 -15.26
N VAL A 4 2.33 -14.13 -15.33
CA VAL A 4 3.15 -13.00 -15.81
C VAL A 4 4.25 -12.70 -14.80
N LEU A 5 3.94 -12.70 -13.51
CA LEU A 5 4.89 -12.51 -12.43
C LEU A 5 5.93 -13.64 -12.36
N TYR A 6 5.50 -14.88 -12.59
CA TYR A 6 6.42 -16.00 -12.72
C TYR A 6 7.45 -15.78 -13.85
N SER A 7 6.96 -15.33 -15.02
CA SER A 7 7.80 -15.03 -16.17
C SER A 7 8.75 -13.87 -15.88
N LEU A 8 8.26 -12.81 -15.22
CA LEU A 8 9.04 -11.64 -14.79
C LEU A 8 10.15 -12.04 -13.82
N GLY A 9 9.80 -12.81 -12.76
CA GLY A 9 10.78 -13.29 -11.78
C GLY A 9 11.87 -14.16 -12.41
N ARG A 10 11.48 -15.03 -13.34
CA ARG A 10 12.43 -15.88 -14.09
C ARG A 10 13.31 -15.06 -15.02
N TRP A 11 12.76 -14.07 -15.71
CA TRP A 11 13.51 -13.15 -16.56
C TRP A 11 14.52 -12.33 -15.72
N ALA A 12 14.05 -11.71 -14.63
CA ALA A 12 14.90 -10.89 -13.77
C ALA A 12 16.06 -11.70 -13.14
N ALA A 13 15.79 -12.96 -12.73
CA ALA A 13 16.82 -13.86 -12.22
C ALA A 13 17.89 -14.20 -13.27
N ARG A 14 17.49 -14.41 -14.54
CA ARG A 14 18.40 -14.72 -15.65
C ARG A 14 19.15 -13.49 -16.14
N ALA A 15 18.48 -12.37 -16.30
CA ALA A 15 19.02 -11.09 -16.75
C ALA A 15 19.59 -10.23 -15.60
N ARG A 16 20.00 -10.84 -14.47
CA ARG A 16 20.35 -10.17 -13.21
C ARG A 16 21.30 -8.97 -13.36
N ARG A 17 22.33 -9.06 -14.23
CA ARG A 17 23.28 -7.95 -14.47
C ARG A 17 22.59 -6.78 -15.17
N LEU A 18 21.79 -7.06 -16.19
CA LEU A 18 21.04 -6.06 -16.94
C LEU A 18 20.03 -5.33 -16.05
N VAL A 19 19.32 -6.04 -15.18
CA VAL A 19 18.36 -5.44 -14.23
C VAL A 19 19.07 -4.53 -13.23
N VAL A 20 20.19 -4.96 -12.64
CA VAL A 20 20.94 -4.12 -11.69
C VAL A 20 21.52 -2.88 -12.38
N ILE A 21 22.13 -3.05 -13.56
CA ILE A 21 22.66 -1.92 -14.34
C ILE A 21 21.53 -0.98 -14.75
N GLY A 22 20.36 -1.51 -15.13
CA GLY A 22 19.18 -0.73 -15.47
C GLY A 22 18.71 0.15 -14.33
N TRP A 23 18.62 -0.38 -13.10
CA TRP A 23 18.22 0.40 -11.92
C TRP A 23 19.28 1.43 -11.50
N VAL A 24 20.58 1.11 -11.62
CA VAL A 24 21.65 2.09 -11.38
C VAL A 24 21.60 3.20 -12.44
N LEU A 25 21.30 2.86 -13.70
CA LEU A 25 21.09 3.87 -14.75
C LEU A 25 19.86 4.75 -14.48
N VAL A 26 18.74 4.14 -14.05
CA VAL A 26 17.54 4.90 -13.64
C VAL A 26 17.88 5.88 -12.53
N LEU A 27 18.59 5.40 -11.48
CA LEU A 27 19.04 6.27 -10.38
C LEU A 27 19.92 7.42 -10.88
N ALA A 28 20.85 7.16 -11.79
CA ALA A 28 21.72 8.19 -12.34
C ALA A 28 20.97 9.20 -13.23
N VAL A 29 20.04 8.72 -14.08
CA VAL A 29 19.24 9.58 -14.96
C VAL A 29 18.30 10.46 -14.14
N VAL A 30 17.59 9.85 -13.16
CA VAL A 30 16.68 10.60 -12.28
C VAL A 30 17.45 11.56 -11.39
N GLY A 31 18.65 11.16 -10.90
CA GLY A 31 19.53 12.05 -10.14
C GLY A 31 20.04 13.25 -10.97
N GLY A 32 20.40 13.02 -12.23
CA GLY A 32 20.73 14.10 -13.15
C GLY A 32 19.54 15.02 -13.43
N ALA A 33 18.34 14.45 -13.59
CA ALA A 33 17.11 15.24 -13.76
C ALA A 33 16.80 16.07 -12.49
N ALA A 34 16.95 15.47 -11.30
CA ALA A 34 16.76 16.18 -10.05
C ALA A 34 17.70 17.38 -9.91
N GLY A 35 19.00 17.19 -10.23
CA GLY A 35 19.97 18.29 -10.18
C GLY A 35 19.73 19.41 -11.20
N LEU A 36 18.99 19.13 -12.29
CA LEU A 36 18.69 20.15 -13.31
C LEU A 36 17.32 20.80 -13.14
N LEU A 37 16.35 20.12 -12.50
CA LEU A 37 14.95 20.51 -12.44
C LEU A 37 14.51 20.94 -11.04
N TYR A 38 15.34 20.81 -10.02
CA TYR A 38 15.03 21.20 -8.66
C TYR A 38 14.85 22.71 -8.55
N GLN A 39 13.68 23.13 -8.05
CA GLN A 39 13.31 24.54 -7.87
C GLN A 39 13.07 24.95 -6.41
N GLY A 40 13.44 24.09 -5.45
CA GLY A 40 13.14 24.33 -4.03
C GLY A 40 11.85 23.66 -3.57
N PHE A 41 11.59 23.76 -2.28
CA PHE A 41 10.32 23.35 -1.67
C PHE A 41 9.50 24.60 -1.37
N ASP A 42 8.18 24.46 -1.40
CA ASP A 42 7.24 25.52 -1.12
C ASP A 42 6.33 25.07 0.02
N ASN A 43 6.37 25.79 1.14
CA ASN A 43 5.59 25.51 2.32
C ASN A 43 4.32 26.37 2.43
N SER A 44 4.02 27.16 1.40
CA SER A 44 2.78 27.93 1.35
C SER A 44 1.57 26.99 1.47
N VAL A 45 0.68 27.31 2.38
CA VAL A 45 -0.57 26.57 2.62
C VAL A 45 -1.71 27.38 2.02
N THR A 46 -2.09 27.04 0.79
CA THR A 46 -3.25 27.66 0.13
C THR A 46 -4.47 26.75 0.24
N ILE A 47 -5.63 27.33 0.55
CA ILE A 47 -6.89 26.59 0.72
C ILE A 47 -8.01 27.28 -0.07
N PRO A 48 -8.17 26.94 -1.32
CA PRO A 48 -9.22 27.54 -2.15
C PRO A 48 -10.62 27.39 -1.54
N GLY A 49 -11.38 28.50 -1.53
CA GLY A 49 -12.77 28.53 -1.10
C GLY A 49 -12.96 28.58 0.42
N THR A 50 -12.02 29.14 1.15
CA THR A 50 -12.21 29.61 2.54
C THR A 50 -12.23 31.12 2.55
N GLU A 51 -12.96 31.73 3.50
CA GLU A 51 -13.07 33.16 3.64
C GLU A 51 -11.70 33.81 3.83
N SER A 52 -10.87 33.23 4.70
CA SER A 52 -9.53 33.74 4.98
C SER A 52 -8.62 33.75 3.74
N GLN A 53 -8.69 32.71 2.88
CA GLN A 53 -7.89 32.66 1.65
C GLN A 53 -8.39 33.63 0.60
N ASP A 54 -9.71 33.72 0.38
CA ASP A 54 -10.31 34.64 -0.58
C ASP A 54 -10.00 36.11 -0.17
N ALA A 55 -10.02 36.40 1.14
CA ALA A 55 -9.63 37.70 1.68
C ALA A 55 -8.12 37.97 1.52
N LEU A 56 -7.26 36.95 1.75
CA LEU A 56 -5.81 37.07 1.55
C LEU A 56 -5.47 37.36 0.08
N ASP A 57 -6.11 36.64 -0.85
CA ASP A 57 -5.92 36.86 -2.29
C ASP A 57 -6.37 38.27 -2.72
N SER A 58 -7.48 38.79 -2.14
CA SER A 58 -7.96 40.14 -2.35
C SER A 58 -6.99 41.16 -1.76
N LEU A 59 -6.45 40.89 -0.57
CA LEU A 59 -5.48 41.73 0.10
C LEU A 59 -4.17 41.84 -0.71
N ALA A 60 -3.69 40.72 -1.25
CA ALA A 60 -2.52 40.69 -2.11
C ALA A 60 -2.65 41.59 -3.36
N ALA A 61 -3.88 41.71 -3.90
CA ALA A 61 -4.15 42.59 -5.05
C ALA A 61 -4.27 44.06 -4.68
N THR A 62 -4.72 44.39 -3.47
CA THR A 62 -5.05 45.79 -3.04
C THR A 62 -4.01 46.40 -2.11
N PHE A 63 -3.28 45.52 -1.35
CA PHE A 63 -2.20 45.90 -0.43
C PHE A 63 -0.94 45.03 -0.66
N PRO A 64 -0.25 45.12 -1.80
CA PRO A 64 0.92 44.30 -2.10
C PRO A 64 2.03 44.39 -1.03
N GLN A 65 2.10 45.52 -0.32
CA GLN A 65 3.10 45.79 0.72
C GLN A 65 2.87 45.01 2.03
N VAL A 66 1.69 44.44 2.23
CA VAL A 66 1.33 43.71 3.45
C VAL A 66 1.13 42.20 3.18
N SER A 67 1.16 41.80 1.92
CA SER A 67 0.83 40.44 1.48
C SER A 67 2.04 39.51 1.23
N GLY A 68 3.27 40.06 1.25
CA GLY A 68 4.51 39.25 1.14
C GLY A 68 4.90 38.58 2.44
N SER A 69 5.87 37.66 2.35
CA SER A 69 6.46 37.00 3.55
C SER A 69 7.10 38.04 4.46
N SER A 70 7.05 37.82 5.77
CA SER A 70 7.64 38.72 6.76
C SER A 70 8.68 38.01 7.63
N ALA A 71 9.70 38.77 8.04
CA ALA A 71 10.61 38.38 9.10
C ALA A 71 10.50 39.41 10.24
N GLN A 72 10.96 39.04 11.43
CA GLN A 72 10.91 39.91 12.60
C GLN A 72 12.21 39.80 13.38
N ILE A 73 12.74 40.95 13.86
CA ILE A 73 13.80 40.97 14.83
C ILE A 73 13.24 41.59 16.10
N ILE A 74 13.20 40.81 17.18
CA ILE A 74 12.88 41.38 18.49
C ILE A 74 14.16 41.91 19.14
N VAL A 75 14.09 43.10 19.78
CA VAL A 75 15.17 43.67 20.58
C VAL A 75 14.64 43.96 21.96
N VAL A 76 15.28 43.43 22.97
CA VAL A 76 14.94 43.63 24.42
C VAL A 76 16.07 44.37 25.08
N ALA A 77 15.75 45.48 25.74
CA ALA A 77 16.73 46.27 26.50
C ALA A 77 17.13 45.59 27.83
N PRO A 78 18.30 45.83 28.40
CA PRO A 78 18.67 45.34 29.70
C PRO A 78 17.75 45.85 30.81
N ASP A 79 17.61 45.08 31.89
CA ASP A 79 16.78 45.44 33.06
C ASP A 79 16.96 46.92 33.49
N GLY A 80 15.85 47.67 33.47
CA GLY A 80 15.81 49.05 33.86
C GLY A 80 16.27 50.07 32.80
N SER A 81 16.56 49.67 31.59
CA SER A 81 16.85 50.47 30.41
C SER A 81 15.68 50.47 29.45
N THR A 82 15.68 51.41 28.51
CA THR A 82 14.66 51.47 27.44
C THR A 82 15.31 51.48 26.04
N ILE A 83 14.55 51.19 25.04
CA ILE A 83 14.99 51.25 23.62
C ILE A 83 15.38 52.68 23.21
N ASP A 84 14.91 53.71 23.94
CA ASP A 84 15.25 55.14 23.69
C ASP A 84 16.61 55.52 24.23
N ASP A 85 17.23 54.71 25.07
CA ASP A 85 18.56 54.99 25.57
C ASP A 85 19.56 55.07 24.42
N THR A 86 20.50 56.03 24.52
CA THR A 86 21.46 56.28 23.43
C THR A 86 22.29 55.06 23.06
N ALA A 87 22.52 54.14 24.01
CA ALA A 87 23.24 52.89 23.80
C ALA A 87 22.43 51.85 23.01
N MET A 88 21.10 51.92 23.03
CA MET A 88 20.18 51.06 22.30
C MET A 88 19.82 51.67 20.96
N ARG A 89 19.49 52.96 20.95
CA ARG A 89 18.95 53.65 19.75
C ARG A 89 19.88 53.65 18.54
N GLY A 90 21.20 53.86 18.79
CA GLY A 90 22.20 53.85 17.70
C GLY A 90 22.22 52.52 16.93
N PRO A 91 22.55 51.40 17.63
CA PRO A 91 22.57 50.07 17.00
C PRO A 91 21.25 49.65 16.33
N ILE A 92 20.09 49.99 16.94
CA ILE A 92 18.77 49.68 16.35
C ILE A 92 18.56 50.49 15.04
N THR A 93 18.90 51.77 15.01
CA THR A 93 18.76 52.59 13.80
C THR A 93 19.68 52.11 12.69
N ASP A 94 20.96 51.80 13.03
CA ASP A 94 21.94 51.28 12.09
C ASP A 94 21.49 49.91 11.51
N ALA A 95 20.86 49.08 12.33
CA ALA A 95 20.29 47.78 11.88
C ALA A 95 19.09 47.94 10.95
N VAL A 96 18.18 48.91 11.24
CA VAL A 96 17.03 49.21 10.36
C VAL A 96 17.51 49.65 8.99
N ASP A 97 18.54 50.55 8.96
CA ASP A 97 19.13 51.05 7.71
C ASP A 97 19.83 49.87 6.95
N ALA A 98 20.62 49.04 7.66
CA ALA A 98 21.33 47.95 7.06
C ALA A 98 20.38 46.86 6.47
N VAL A 99 19.35 46.47 7.23
CA VAL A 99 18.32 45.52 6.79
C VAL A 99 17.55 46.06 5.59
N GLY A 100 17.26 47.38 5.57
CA GLY A 100 16.57 48.02 4.46
C GLY A 100 17.38 48.04 3.14
N GLU A 101 18.70 47.83 3.18
CA GLU A 101 19.57 47.74 2.00
C GLU A 101 19.71 46.29 1.45
N ILE A 102 19.21 45.28 2.19
CA ILE A 102 19.26 43.89 1.77
C ILE A 102 18.33 43.67 0.56
N ASP A 103 18.81 42.88 -0.42
CA ASP A 103 18.00 42.56 -1.61
C ASP A 103 16.72 41.81 -1.22
N GLN A 104 15.63 42.04 -1.95
CA GLN A 104 14.30 41.50 -1.66
C GLN A 104 13.63 42.00 -0.35
N VAL A 105 14.20 42.98 0.37
CA VAL A 105 13.53 43.68 1.47
C VAL A 105 12.75 44.84 0.91
N ALA A 106 11.42 44.82 1.09
CA ALA A 106 10.51 45.85 0.62
C ALA A 106 10.41 47.04 1.60
N ALA A 107 10.36 46.73 2.91
CA ALA A 107 10.27 47.70 3.99
C ALA A 107 10.73 47.15 5.33
N VAL A 108 11.24 47.98 6.20
CA VAL A 108 11.58 47.70 7.60
C VAL A 108 10.88 48.71 8.50
N THR A 109 10.18 48.17 9.53
CA THR A 109 9.51 49.07 10.50
C THR A 109 10.51 49.60 11.51
N SER A 110 10.59 50.93 11.64
CA SER A 110 11.41 51.60 12.65
C SER A 110 10.60 51.91 13.91
N PRO A 111 11.10 51.55 15.13
CA PRO A 111 10.41 51.89 16.39
C PRO A 111 10.38 53.39 16.70
N TYR A 112 11.07 54.18 15.90
CA TYR A 112 11.20 55.62 16.11
C TYR A 112 10.34 56.44 15.17
N ASP A 113 9.52 55.81 14.32
CA ASP A 113 8.58 56.48 13.43
C ASP A 113 7.25 56.71 14.16
N ASP A 114 6.78 58.00 14.12
CA ASP A 114 5.58 58.46 14.82
C ASP A 114 4.27 57.69 14.50
N GLN A 115 4.26 56.88 13.45
CA GLN A 115 3.08 56.12 12.97
C GLN A 115 3.12 54.64 13.38
N MET A 116 4.17 54.17 14.09
CA MET A 116 4.41 52.76 14.37
C MET A 116 4.51 52.46 15.87
N ALA A 117 3.63 53.05 16.67
CA ALA A 117 3.60 52.85 18.13
C ALA A 117 3.46 51.39 18.59
N ALA A 118 2.86 50.58 17.73
CA ALA A 118 2.63 49.15 18.01
C ALA A 118 3.89 48.28 17.95
N SER A 119 4.99 48.79 17.43
CA SER A 119 6.25 48.05 17.38
C SER A 119 7.05 48.14 18.68
N VAL A 120 6.55 48.80 19.70
CA VAL A 120 7.20 49.02 20.99
C VAL A 120 6.23 48.68 22.11
N ASN A 121 6.68 47.93 23.12
CA ASN A 121 5.84 47.56 24.26
C ASN A 121 5.57 48.77 25.19
N ASP A 122 4.60 48.65 26.12
CA ASP A 122 4.10 49.76 26.96
C ASP A 122 5.16 50.44 27.81
N ASP A 123 6.13 49.70 28.33
CA ASP A 123 7.20 50.20 29.16
C ASP A 123 8.46 50.58 28.37
N ARG A 124 8.42 50.43 27.05
CA ARG A 124 9.50 50.73 26.10
C ARG A 124 10.78 49.93 26.37
N SER A 125 10.68 48.78 27.02
CA SER A 125 11.76 47.85 27.25
C SER A 125 12.08 46.96 26.03
N ALA A 126 11.15 46.76 25.13
CA ALA A 126 11.32 45.92 23.93
C ALA A 126 10.74 46.59 22.66
N THR A 127 11.31 46.18 21.52
CA THR A 127 10.79 46.58 20.18
C THR A 127 10.84 45.43 19.22
N LEU A 128 9.87 45.43 18.29
CA LEU A 128 9.74 44.47 17.23
C LEU A 128 9.99 45.18 15.86
N LEU A 129 11.12 44.84 15.23
CA LEU A 129 11.43 45.29 13.86
C LEU A 129 10.78 44.31 12.88
N THR A 130 9.71 44.72 12.24
CA THR A 130 9.05 43.91 11.22
C THR A 130 9.67 44.22 9.85
N ILE A 131 10.15 43.17 9.19
CA ILE A 131 10.81 43.20 7.89
C ILE A 131 9.86 42.62 6.88
N GLN A 132 9.37 43.41 5.96
CA GLN A 132 8.49 42.95 4.85
C GLN A 132 9.35 42.64 3.64
N LEU A 133 9.11 41.49 3.03
CA LEU A 133 9.88 40.97 1.90
C LEU A 133 9.07 41.05 0.60
N ASP A 134 9.76 41.21 -0.53
CA ASP A 134 9.19 41.23 -1.87
C ASP A 134 8.94 39.80 -2.38
N GLY A 135 7.75 39.27 -2.14
CA GLY A 135 7.31 37.95 -2.64
C GLY A 135 7.04 36.93 -1.56
N ASP A 136 6.62 35.79 -2.01
CA ASP A 136 6.32 34.64 -1.13
C ASP A 136 7.61 33.96 -0.65
N GLN A 137 7.52 33.19 0.46
CA GLN A 137 8.64 32.46 1.07
C GLN A 137 9.46 31.62 0.07
N SER A 138 8.83 31.09 -0.99
CA SER A 138 9.48 30.27 -2.01
C SER A 138 10.39 31.05 -2.97
N VAL A 139 10.23 32.37 -3.06
CA VAL A 139 10.98 33.24 -3.97
C VAL A 139 12.16 33.93 -3.27
N ILE A 140 12.12 34.00 -1.94
CA ILE A 140 13.20 34.58 -1.14
C ILE A 140 14.44 33.68 -1.19
N THR A 141 15.57 34.31 -1.57
CA THR A 141 16.82 33.54 -1.75
C THR A 141 17.47 33.20 -0.43
N GLU A 142 18.27 32.11 -0.42
CA GLU A 142 19.06 31.75 0.76
C GLU A 142 20.11 32.85 1.09
N GLU A 143 20.59 33.62 0.08
CA GLU A 143 21.50 34.76 0.28
C GLU A 143 20.82 35.85 1.11
N THR A 144 19.56 36.17 0.81
CA THR A 144 18.76 37.13 1.59
C THR A 144 18.55 36.65 3.02
N LYS A 145 18.26 35.37 3.22
CA LYS A 145 18.12 34.77 4.58
C LYS A 145 19.42 34.83 5.37
N ASP A 146 20.55 34.53 4.73
CA ASP A 146 21.88 34.54 5.37
C ASP A 146 22.27 36.00 5.72
N GLU A 147 21.94 36.99 4.86
CA GLU A 147 22.18 38.41 5.16
C GLU A 147 21.30 38.91 6.32
N LEU A 148 20.03 38.48 6.40
CA LEU A 148 19.14 38.80 7.53
C LEU A 148 19.68 38.20 8.84
N HIS A 149 20.18 36.96 8.82
CA HIS A 149 20.85 36.36 9.99
C HIS A 149 22.09 37.17 10.40
N ALA A 150 22.94 37.51 9.43
CA ALA A 150 24.14 38.30 9.70
C ALA A 150 23.79 39.68 10.29
N ALA A 151 22.77 40.36 9.77
CA ALA A 151 22.31 41.67 10.29
C ALA A 151 21.78 41.56 11.75
N SER A 152 21.07 40.47 12.06
CA SER A 152 20.61 40.19 13.43
C SER A 152 21.76 39.91 14.38
N ASP A 153 22.75 39.14 13.96
CA ASP A 153 23.95 38.81 14.76
C ASP A 153 24.82 40.06 14.99
N ASP A 154 24.97 40.91 13.95
CA ASP A 154 25.68 42.16 14.04
C ASP A 154 24.98 43.15 14.98
N LEU A 155 23.64 43.21 14.95
CA LEU A 155 22.85 43.98 15.90
C LEU A 155 23.07 43.48 17.32
N ALA A 156 22.91 42.15 17.55
CA ALA A 156 23.13 41.54 18.88
C ALA A 156 24.54 41.84 19.44
N ALA A 157 25.55 41.84 18.57
CA ALA A 157 26.94 42.17 18.97
C ALA A 157 27.15 43.68 19.23
N ALA A 158 26.37 44.55 18.65
CA ALA A 158 26.47 45.99 18.84
C ALA A 158 25.67 46.52 20.04
N LEU A 159 24.73 45.74 20.56
CA LEU A 159 23.92 46.08 21.72
C LEU A 159 24.73 46.00 23.05
N PRO A 160 24.34 46.77 24.07
CA PRO A 160 24.99 46.73 25.38
C PRO A 160 24.81 45.38 26.10
N ASP A 161 25.73 45.07 27.04
CA ASP A 161 25.67 43.86 27.82
C ASP A 161 24.30 43.68 28.53
N GLY A 162 23.64 42.56 28.33
CA GLY A 162 22.34 42.26 28.92
C GLY A 162 21.15 42.52 28.00
N ALA A 163 21.36 43.22 26.87
CA ALA A 163 20.36 43.32 25.83
C ALA A 163 20.28 42.01 25.03
N GLN A 164 19.12 41.74 24.42
CA GLN A 164 18.91 40.59 23.55
C GLN A 164 18.37 41.02 22.19
N ALA A 165 18.82 40.38 21.15
CA ALA A 165 18.23 40.50 19.81
C ALA A 165 18.11 39.08 19.21
N SER A 166 17.00 38.81 18.54
CA SER A 166 16.76 37.53 17.91
C SER A 166 15.92 37.71 16.65
N LEU A 167 16.29 36.97 15.60
CA LEU A 167 15.61 36.95 14.30
C LEU A 167 14.62 35.78 14.27
N GLY A 168 13.40 36.03 13.81
CA GLY A 168 12.34 35.06 13.62
C GLY A 168 11.28 35.56 12.61
N GLY A 169 10.03 35.25 12.87
CA GLY A 169 8.91 35.56 12.00
C GLY A 169 8.55 34.43 11.03
N GLU A 170 7.61 34.72 10.13
CA GLU A 170 7.02 33.71 9.25
C GLU A 170 8.05 33.05 8.32
N LEU A 171 9.01 33.84 7.79
CA LEU A 171 10.06 33.33 6.91
C LEU A 171 10.91 32.22 7.54
N PHE A 172 11.12 32.27 8.86
CA PHE A 172 11.97 31.36 9.62
C PHE A 172 11.15 30.37 10.48
N SER A 173 9.82 30.36 10.37
CA SER A 173 8.93 29.50 11.16
C SER A 173 8.99 28.03 10.76
N VAL A 174 9.55 27.70 9.61
CA VAL A 174 9.65 26.34 9.09
C VAL A 174 11.09 26.01 8.76
N GLU A 175 11.65 25.05 9.50
CA GLU A 175 12.98 24.51 9.24
C GLU A 175 12.92 23.35 8.24
N PHE A 176 13.95 23.24 7.36
CA PHE A 176 14.10 22.06 6.52
C PHE A 176 14.61 20.89 7.35
N PRO A 177 13.87 19.76 7.45
CA PRO A 177 14.34 18.63 8.23
C PRO A 177 15.63 18.08 7.61
N ALA A 178 16.75 18.27 8.28
CA ALA A 178 18.01 17.66 7.91
C ALA A 178 18.01 16.16 8.24
N LEU A 179 18.58 15.33 7.36
CA LEU A 179 18.79 13.91 7.65
C LEU A 179 19.72 13.75 8.84
N SER A 180 19.22 13.24 9.96
CA SER A 180 19.99 13.07 11.19
C SER A 180 20.62 11.68 11.30
N ILE A 181 21.52 11.53 12.27
CA ILE A 181 22.17 10.24 12.57
C ILE A 181 21.13 9.20 13.07
N ILE A 182 20.00 9.64 13.62
CA ILE A 182 19.00 8.76 14.23
C ILE A 182 18.19 7.99 13.19
N GLU A 183 17.90 8.55 12.04
CA GLU A 183 17.31 7.78 10.94
C GLU A 183 18.23 6.63 10.52
N ALA A 184 19.56 6.85 10.54
CA ALA A 184 20.53 5.79 10.31
C ALA A 184 20.46 4.71 11.41
N ILE A 185 20.19 5.07 12.68
CA ILE A 185 19.99 4.11 13.76
C ILE A 185 18.73 3.27 13.50
N GLY A 186 17.63 3.85 13.05
CA GLY A 186 16.42 3.12 12.65
C GLY A 186 16.71 2.06 11.59
N VAL A 187 17.50 2.40 10.58
CA VAL A 187 17.95 1.46 9.54
C VAL A 187 18.82 0.34 10.13
N VAL A 188 19.70 0.65 11.07
CA VAL A 188 20.55 -0.34 11.77
C VAL A 188 19.68 -1.27 12.63
N VAL A 189 18.71 -0.75 13.37
CA VAL A 189 17.77 -1.56 14.16
C VAL A 189 16.97 -2.49 13.25
N ALA A 190 16.45 -1.98 12.12
CA ALA A 190 15.76 -2.79 11.11
C ALA A 190 16.67 -3.92 10.59
N LEU A 191 17.95 -3.64 10.31
CA LEU A 191 18.92 -4.66 9.89
C LEU A 191 19.13 -5.72 10.97
N VAL A 192 19.24 -5.35 12.24
CA VAL A 192 19.40 -6.29 13.37
C VAL A 192 18.18 -7.20 13.48
N VAL A 193 16.97 -6.64 13.40
CA VAL A 193 15.72 -7.41 13.44
C VAL A 193 15.64 -8.36 12.23
N LEU A 194 16.02 -7.92 11.04
CA LEU A 194 16.11 -8.76 9.84
C LEU A 194 17.13 -9.91 10.01
N ILE A 195 18.29 -9.64 10.63
CA ILE A 195 19.29 -10.69 10.91
C ILE A 195 18.73 -11.74 11.88
N ILE A 196 18.05 -11.31 12.92
CA ILE A 196 17.43 -12.21 13.93
C ILE A 196 16.35 -13.07 13.27
N THR A 197 15.48 -12.48 12.48
CA THR A 197 14.34 -13.16 11.85
C THR A 197 14.74 -14.07 10.70
N LEU A 198 15.63 -13.59 9.83
CA LEU A 198 16.10 -14.36 8.68
C LEU A 198 17.33 -15.25 9.02
N GLY A 199 17.98 -15.06 10.17
CA GLY A 199 19.13 -15.87 10.61
C GLY A 199 20.33 -15.83 9.65
N SER A 200 20.47 -14.76 8.83
CA SER A 200 21.52 -14.61 7.83
C SER A 200 21.74 -13.15 7.48
N PHE A 201 22.98 -12.67 7.59
CA PHE A 201 23.35 -11.30 7.22
C PHE A 201 23.07 -11.00 5.74
N VAL A 202 23.36 -11.94 4.84
CA VAL A 202 23.11 -11.77 3.40
C VAL A 202 21.60 -11.66 3.13
N ALA A 203 20.78 -12.52 3.77
CA ALA A 203 19.33 -12.46 3.58
C ALA A 203 18.72 -11.17 4.17
N ALA A 204 19.29 -10.65 5.24
CA ALA A 204 18.86 -9.40 5.88
C ALA A 204 19.26 -8.16 5.07
N GLY A 205 20.43 -8.17 4.45
CA GLY A 205 20.90 -7.04 3.65
C GLY A 205 20.11 -6.83 2.35
N LEU A 206 19.51 -7.89 1.78
CA LEU A 206 18.77 -7.78 0.51
C LEU A 206 17.53 -6.88 0.59
N PRO A 207 16.61 -7.03 1.58
CA PRO A 207 15.49 -6.11 1.77
C PRO A 207 15.97 -4.67 1.99
N LEU A 208 17.03 -4.47 2.75
CA LEU A 208 17.57 -3.15 3.03
C LEU A 208 18.10 -2.46 1.78
N VAL A 209 18.95 -3.15 0.97
CA VAL A 209 19.44 -2.60 -0.30
C VAL A 209 18.28 -2.29 -1.25
N ASN A 210 17.25 -3.15 -1.27
CA ASN A 210 16.05 -2.95 -2.07
C ASN A 210 15.30 -1.68 -1.65
N ALA A 211 15.11 -1.46 -0.35
CA ALA A 211 14.42 -0.30 0.19
C ALA A 211 15.22 1.00 -0.02
N LEU A 212 16.54 0.98 0.23
CA LEU A 212 17.40 2.14 -0.01
C LEU A 212 17.42 2.57 -1.48
N MET A 213 17.43 1.61 -2.40
CA MET A 213 17.32 1.92 -3.83
C MET A 213 15.95 2.53 -4.15
N GLY A 214 14.87 2.02 -3.55
CA GLY A 214 13.51 2.54 -3.72
C GLY A 214 13.40 3.97 -3.22
N VAL A 215 13.85 4.22 -2.01
CA VAL A 215 13.87 5.55 -1.40
C VAL A 215 14.73 6.52 -2.22
N GLY A 216 15.94 6.10 -2.63
CA GLY A 216 16.82 6.95 -3.45
C GLY A 216 16.17 7.38 -4.78
N VAL A 217 15.54 6.43 -5.49
CA VAL A 217 14.84 6.75 -6.75
C VAL A 217 13.62 7.63 -6.49
N SER A 218 12.82 7.35 -5.44
CA SER A 218 11.62 8.12 -5.10
C SER A 218 11.95 9.55 -4.71
N MET A 219 13.00 9.73 -3.88
CA MET A 219 13.45 11.05 -3.45
C MET A 219 13.91 11.90 -4.63
N LEU A 220 14.73 11.33 -5.51
CA LEU A 220 15.20 12.03 -6.70
C LEU A 220 14.07 12.35 -7.68
N LEU A 221 13.06 11.47 -7.81
CA LEU A 221 11.86 11.75 -8.60
C LEU A 221 11.08 12.92 -8.01
N LEU A 222 10.97 12.98 -6.68
CA LEU A 222 10.26 14.04 -5.98
C LEU A 222 11.00 15.37 -6.14
N LEU A 223 12.33 15.40 -5.99
CA LEU A 223 13.14 16.60 -6.25
C LEU A 223 13.00 17.07 -7.71
N ALA A 224 13.00 16.15 -8.68
CA ALA A 224 12.78 16.51 -10.08
C ALA A 224 11.34 16.99 -10.34
N ALA A 225 10.38 16.58 -9.52
CA ALA A 225 8.97 16.93 -9.68
C ALA A 225 8.64 18.36 -9.19
N THR A 226 9.53 19.01 -8.44
CA THR A 226 9.36 20.43 -8.03
C THR A 226 9.16 21.39 -9.21
N VAL A 227 9.63 21.02 -10.40
CA VAL A 227 9.41 21.81 -11.63
C VAL A 227 7.93 21.84 -12.07
N PHE A 228 7.11 20.91 -11.63
CA PHE A 228 5.69 20.83 -12.05
C PHE A 228 4.72 21.56 -11.10
N GLY A 229 5.20 21.98 -9.94
CA GLY A 229 4.40 22.72 -8.97
C GLY A 229 4.96 22.66 -7.56
N PRO A 230 4.32 23.39 -6.62
CA PRO A 230 4.78 23.49 -5.24
C PRO A 230 4.74 22.13 -4.54
N ILE A 231 5.82 21.78 -3.87
CA ILE A 231 5.95 20.55 -3.04
C ILE A 231 6.40 21.00 -1.65
N ASN A 232 5.61 20.64 -0.64
CA ASN A 232 5.91 20.97 0.75
C ASN A 232 7.12 20.16 1.27
N SER A 233 7.95 20.77 2.12
CA SER A 233 9.19 20.20 2.68
C SER A 233 8.97 18.93 3.52
N THR A 234 7.77 18.70 4.08
CA THR A 234 7.41 17.47 4.80
C THR A 234 7.15 16.28 3.88
N THR A 235 6.86 16.52 2.58
CA THR A 235 6.57 15.48 1.58
C THR A 235 7.73 14.49 1.39
N PRO A 236 8.99 14.93 1.23
CA PRO A 236 10.16 14.05 1.16
C PRO A 236 10.29 13.13 2.36
N MET A 237 10.08 13.65 3.56
CA MET A 237 10.21 12.87 4.80
C MET A 237 9.15 11.78 4.90
N LEU A 238 7.89 12.10 4.59
CA LEU A 238 6.83 11.10 4.53
C LEU A 238 7.14 10.03 3.47
N GLY A 239 7.61 10.46 2.28
CA GLY A 239 8.03 9.56 1.21
C GLY A 239 9.18 8.63 1.62
N LEU A 240 10.17 9.15 2.36
CA LEU A 240 11.30 8.38 2.92
C LEU A 240 10.82 7.36 3.95
N MET A 241 10.01 7.79 4.93
CA MET A 241 9.45 6.92 5.98
C MET A 241 8.66 5.76 5.38
N LEU A 242 7.73 6.06 4.46
CA LEU A 242 6.89 5.06 3.81
C LEU A 242 7.69 4.18 2.84
N GLY A 243 8.54 4.79 2.03
CA GLY A 243 9.39 4.07 1.07
C GLY A 243 10.31 3.07 1.76
N LEU A 244 10.90 3.44 2.90
CA LEU A 244 11.75 2.57 3.71
C LEU A 244 10.94 1.45 4.35
N ALA A 245 9.85 1.78 5.07
CA ALA A 245 9.02 0.82 5.76
C ALA A 245 8.41 -0.22 4.80
N VAL A 246 7.74 0.24 3.75
CA VAL A 246 7.07 -0.59 2.75
C VAL A 246 8.08 -1.36 1.88
N GLY A 247 9.19 -0.70 1.50
CA GLY A 247 10.24 -1.33 0.69
C GLY A 247 10.93 -2.50 1.39
N ILE A 248 11.20 -2.39 2.70
CA ILE A 248 11.77 -3.48 3.50
C ILE A 248 10.74 -4.61 3.63
N ASP A 249 9.49 -4.28 3.91
CA ASP A 249 8.44 -5.26 4.17
C ASP A 249 8.11 -6.10 2.94
N TYR A 250 7.89 -5.48 1.79
CA TYR A 250 7.60 -6.19 0.54
C TYR A 250 8.77 -7.09 0.11
N ALA A 251 9.98 -6.61 0.28
CA ALA A 251 11.17 -7.43 0.03
C ALA A 251 11.26 -8.60 1.02
N LEU A 252 10.92 -8.41 2.30
CA LEU A 252 10.91 -9.45 3.32
C LEU A 252 9.96 -10.60 2.96
N PHE A 253 8.74 -10.29 2.46
CA PHE A 253 7.78 -11.30 2.04
C PHE A 253 8.34 -12.19 0.92
N ILE A 254 8.91 -11.58 -0.13
CA ILE A 254 9.47 -12.32 -1.27
C ILE A 254 10.70 -13.14 -0.83
N VAL A 255 11.61 -12.55 -0.03
CA VAL A 255 12.80 -13.25 0.50
C VAL A 255 12.41 -14.42 1.40
N SER A 256 11.43 -14.23 2.29
CA SER A 256 10.95 -15.27 3.19
C SER A 256 10.38 -16.45 2.42
N ARG A 257 9.54 -16.20 1.41
CA ARG A 257 8.95 -17.24 0.56
C ARG A 257 10.00 -17.98 -0.27
N HIS A 258 10.94 -17.23 -0.85
CA HIS A 258 12.09 -17.83 -1.57
C HIS A 258 12.90 -18.77 -0.68
N ARG A 259 13.20 -18.35 0.56
CA ARG A 259 13.97 -19.18 1.50
C ARG A 259 13.21 -20.40 1.98
N GLU A 260 11.91 -20.30 2.19
CA GLU A 260 11.04 -21.46 2.51
C GLU A 260 11.13 -22.50 1.41
N GLN A 261 10.97 -22.09 0.14
CA GLN A 261 11.03 -22.97 -1.02
C GLN A 261 12.43 -23.56 -1.26
N LEU A 262 13.49 -22.78 -1.01
CA LEU A 262 14.86 -23.31 -1.01
C LEU A 262 15.05 -24.38 0.08
N GLY A 263 14.41 -24.21 1.24
CA GLY A 263 14.37 -25.21 2.32
C GLY A 263 13.71 -26.53 1.91
N GLN A 264 12.68 -26.45 1.07
CA GLN A 264 11.97 -27.58 0.49
C GLN A 264 12.74 -28.28 -0.63
N GLY A 265 13.90 -27.74 -1.06
CA GLY A 265 14.79 -28.35 -2.03
C GLY A 265 14.69 -27.85 -3.46
N LEU A 266 13.85 -26.82 -3.74
CA LEU A 266 13.73 -26.25 -5.07
C LEU A 266 15.07 -25.64 -5.56
N ALA A 267 15.25 -25.59 -6.89
CA ALA A 267 16.34 -24.88 -7.53
C ALA A 267 16.20 -23.37 -7.35
N VAL A 268 17.30 -22.62 -7.34
CA VAL A 268 17.33 -21.19 -7.06
C VAL A 268 16.43 -20.40 -8.02
N ASP A 269 16.59 -20.58 -9.32
CA ASP A 269 15.83 -19.84 -10.34
C ASP A 269 14.32 -20.15 -10.27
N GLU A 270 13.98 -21.41 -10.03
CA GLU A 270 12.59 -21.83 -9.89
C GLU A 270 11.96 -21.29 -8.61
N SER A 271 12.70 -21.28 -7.50
CA SER A 271 12.25 -20.71 -6.24
C SER A 271 12.04 -19.19 -6.35
N ILE A 272 12.92 -18.46 -7.06
CA ILE A 272 12.73 -17.03 -7.31
C ILE A 272 11.45 -16.79 -8.12
N ALA A 273 11.28 -17.50 -9.23
CA ALA A 273 10.12 -17.34 -10.10
C ALA A 273 8.80 -17.63 -9.35
N ARG A 274 8.76 -18.67 -8.52
CA ARG A 274 7.59 -19.03 -7.70
C ARG A 274 7.36 -18.02 -6.58
N ALA A 275 8.40 -17.54 -5.91
CA ALA A 275 8.27 -16.54 -4.85
C ALA A 275 7.69 -15.23 -5.39
N VAL A 276 8.15 -14.77 -6.57
CA VAL A 276 7.60 -13.59 -7.25
C VAL A 276 6.16 -13.84 -7.73
N ALA A 277 5.84 -15.04 -8.21
CA ALA A 277 4.49 -15.36 -8.66
C ALA A 277 3.46 -15.38 -7.51
N THR A 278 3.85 -15.85 -6.33
CA THR A 278 2.95 -15.99 -5.16
C THR A 278 3.02 -14.75 -4.24
N ALA A 279 4.15 -14.49 -3.59
CA ALA A 279 4.31 -13.33 -2.72
C ALA A 279 4.25 -12.00 -3.49
N GLY A 280 4.75 -11.96 -4.75
CA GLY A 280 4.68 -10.76 -5.58
C GLY A 280 3.27 -10.36 -5.98
N SER A 281 2.33 -11.31 -6.16
CA SER A 281 0.93 -10.97 -6.40
C SER A 281 0.29 -10.29 -5.19
N ALA A 282 0.59 -10.76 -3.99
CA ALA A 282 0.17 -10.12 -2.75
C ALA A 282 0.79 -8.71 -2.61
N VAL A 283 2.08 -8.55 -2.92
CA VAL A 283 2.78 -7.25 -2.91
C VAL A 283 2.16 -6.24 -3.88
N ILE A 284 1.78 -6.67 -5.10
CA ILE A 284 1.09 -5.76 -6.05
C ILE A 284 -0.25 -5.32 -5.49
N PHE A 285 -1.04 -6.27 -4.98
CA PHE A 285 -2.35 -5.95 -4.42
C PHE A 285 -2.21 -4.99 -3.22
N ALA A 286 -1.31 -5.31 -2.32
CA ALA A 286 -0.95 -4.52 -1.16
C ALA A 286 -0.49 -3.10 -1.55
N GLY A 287 0.48 -2.99 -2.44
CA GLY A 287 0.96 -1.69 -2.91
C GLY A 287 -0.13 -0.87 -3.63
N LEU A 288 -1.01 -1.52 -4.39
CA LEU A 288 -2.12 -0.84 -5.05
C LEU A 288 -3.13 -0.28 -4.02
N THR A 289 -3.45 -1.03 -2.96
CA THR A 289 -4.35 -0.55 -1.89
C THR A 289 -3.75 0.64 -1.16
N VAL A 290 -2.44 0.61 -0.85
CA VAL A 290 -1.73 1.75 -0.25
C VAL A 290 -1.74 2.96 -1.18
N MET A 291 -1.38 2.78 -2.46
CA MET A 291 -1.39 3.88 -3.44
C MET A 291 -2.77 4.53 -3.59
N ILE A 292 -3.85 3.74 -3.65
CA ILE A 292 -5.21 4.28 -3.75
C ILE A 292 -5.58 5.05 -2.49
N ALA A 293 -5.22 4.56 -1.30
CA ALA A 293 -5.47 5.25 -0.04
C ALA A 293 -4.72 6.59 0.05
N LEU A 294 -3.46 6.62 -0.39
CA LEU A 294 -2.64 7.83 -0.40
C LEU A 294 -3.15 8.87 -1.41
N VAL A 295 -3.52 8.44 -2.63
CA VAL A 295 -4.17 9.33 -3.60
C VAL A 295 -5.53 9.82 -3.07
N GLY A 296 -6.20 9.01 -2.25
CA GLY A 296 -7.44 9.38 -1.57
C GLY A 296 -7.31 10.60 -0.65
N LEU A 297 -6.09 10.99 -0.21
CA LEU A 297 -5.85 12.23 0.54
C LEU A 297 -6.38 13.47 -0.20
N GLY A 298 -6.45 13.42 -1.53
CA GLY A 298 -7.05 14.47 -2.36
C GLY A 298 -8.55 14.71 -2.11
N VAL A 299 -9.25 13.79 -1.43
CA VAL A 299 -10.67 13.98 -1.04
C VAL A 299 -10.84 15.15 -0.06
N ALA A 300 -9.78 15.50 0.69
CA ALA A 300 -9.79 16.67 1.58
C ALA A 300 -9.94 18.01 0.82
N GLY A 301 -9.69 18.04 -0.49
CA GLY A 301 -9.78 19.24 -1.30
C GLY A 301 -8.68 20.28 -1.02
N ILE A 302 -7.57 19.86 -0.41
CA ILE A 302 -6.43 20.69 -0.05
C ILE A 302 -5.27 20.35 -0.99
N PRO A 303 -4.75 21.30 -1.79
CA PRO A 303 -3.77 21.04 -2.84
C PRO A 303 -2.51 20.35 -2.33
N PHE A 304 -1.88 20.86 -1.26
CA PHE A 304 -0.62 20.30 -0.75
C PHE A 304 -0.78 18.85 -0.26
N LEU A 305 -1.92 18.49 0.37
CA LEU A 305 -2.20 17.10 0.77
C LEU A 305 -2.38 16.17 -0.43
N THR A 306 -2.98 16.68 -1.49
CA THR A 306 -3.13 15.92 -2.75
C THR A 306 -1.77 15.62 -3.37
N VAL A 307 -0.89 16.63 -3.43
CA VAL A 307 0.48 16.48 -3.94
C VAL A 307 1.28 15.51 -3.07
N MET A 308 1.21 15.66 -1.74
CA MET A 308 1.87 14.79 -0.78
C MET A 308 1.37 13.33 -0.90
N GLY A 309 0.05 13.14 -1.03
CA GLY A 309 -0.54 11.82 -1.24
C GLY A 309 -0.08 11.16 -2.54
N ILE A 310 -0.02 11.91 -3.65
CA ILE A 310 0.47 11.42 -4.94
C ILE A 310 1.97 11.08 -4.85
N ALA A 311 2.78 11.94 -4.24
CA ALA A 311 4.22 11.71 -4.06
C ALA A 311 4.49 10.44 -3.23
N ALA A 312 3.78 10.27 -2.11
CA ALA A 312 3.86 9.05 -1.30
C ALA A 312 3.38 7.81 -2.07
N ALA A 313 2.31 7.91 -2.87
CA ALA A 313 1.84 6.83 -3.72
C ALA A 313 2.88 6.44 -4.79
N VAL A 314 3.57 7.42 -5.39
CA VAL A 314 4.69 7.16 -6.32
C VAL A 314 5.84 6.46 -5.61
N ALA A 315 6.20 6.87 -4.39
CA ALA A 315 7.25 6.21 -3.60
C ALA A 315 6.92 4.73 -3.33
N VAL A 316 5.68 4.43 -2.94
CA VAL A 316 5.19 3.05 -2.77
C VAL A 316 5.21 2.29 -4.10
N GLY A 317 4.78 2.90 -5.20
CA GLY A 317 4.81 2.32 -6.54
C GLY A 317 6.22 1.94 -6.98
N VAL A 318 7.20 2.80 -6.75
CA VAL A 318 8.63 2.55 -6.99
C VAL A 318 9.13 1.39 -6.12
N ALA A 319 8.78 1.35 -4.82
CA ALA A 319 9.14 0.25 -3.92
C ALA A 319 8.59 -1.10 -4.40
N VAL A 320 7.34 -1.15 -4.88
CA VAL A 320 6.74 -2.34 -5.50
C VAL A 320 7.52 -2.77 -6.74
N LEU A 321 7.78 -1.86 -7.68
CA LEU A 321 8.50 -2.15 -8.92
C LEU A 321 9.91 -2.70 -8.67
N ILE A 322 10.63 -2.10 -7.73
CA ILE A 322 11.96 -2.54 -7.32
C ILE A 322 11.89 -3.91 -6.66
N SER A 323 10.93 -4.16 -5.79
CA SER A 323 10.74 -5.46 -5.13
C SER A 323 10.41 -6.58 -6.12
N LEU A 324 9.75 -6.28 -7.24
CA LEU A 324 9.39 -7.25 -8.27
C LEU A 324 10.47 -7.46 -9.34
N THR A 325 11.42 -6.55 -9.46
CA THR A 325 12.44 -6.59 -10.52
C THR A 325 13.87 -6.68 -9.99
N LEU A 326 14.31 -5.72 -9.19
CA LEU A 326 15.67 -5.69 -8.63
C LEU A 326 15.89 -6.82 -7.62
N LEU A 327 14.96 -7.01 -6.70
CA LEU A 327 15.10 -8.04 -5.65
C LEU A 327 15.29 -9.46 -6.23
N PRO A 328 14.52 -9.94 -7.22
CA PRO A 328 14.76 -11.23 -7.87
C PRO A 328 16.16 -11.34 -8.49
N ALA A 329 16.68 -10.26 -9.06
CA ALA A 329 18.04 -10.21 -9.58
C ALA A 329 19.08 -10.34 -8.46
N LEU A 330 18.90 -9.64 -7.34
CA LEU A 330 19.76 -9.71 -6.16
C LEU A 330 19.71 -11.10 -5.49
N LEU A 331 18.53 -11.72 -5.42
CA LEU A 331 18.34 -13.10 -4.94
C LEU A 331 19.14 -14.10 -5.79
N SER A 332 19.12 -13.92 -7.12
CA SER A 332 19.89 -14.76 -8.06
C SER A 332 21.39 -14.63 -7.87
N PHE A 333 21.91 -13.43 -7.55
CA PHE A 333 23.33 -13.25 -7.19
C PHE A 333 23.71 -13.97 -5.88
N SER A 334 22.80 -13.97 -4.91
CA SER A 334 23.00 -14.60 -3.61
C SER A 334 22.91 -16.13 -3.67
N GLY A 335 22.11 -16.66 -4.58
CA GLY A 335 21.99 -18.08 -4.92
C GLY A 335 21.83 -19.02 -3.71
N GLU A 336 22.56 -20.12 -3.69
CA GLU A 336 22.52 -21.16 -2.64
C GLU A 336 22.92 -20.65 -1.23
N ARG A 337 23.51 -19.45 -1.11
CA ARG A 337 23.88 -18.86 0.19
C ARG A 337 22.64 -18.56 1.06
N LEU A 338 21.49 -18.36 0.44
CA LEU A 338 20.21 -18.08 1.13
C LEU A 338 19.54 -19.33 1.69
N ARG A 339 19.96 -20.54 1.28
CA ARG A 339 19.38 -21.80 1.78
C ARG A 339 19.54 -21.93 3.30
N PRO A 340 18.47 -22.25 4.05
CA PRO A 340 18.52 -22.44 5.51
C PRO A 340 19.61 -23.43 5.93
N ARG A 341 20.31 -23.14 7.03
CA ARG A 341 21.42 -23.95 7.53
C ARG A 341 21.03 -25.42 7.74
N ALA A 342 19.82 -25.68 8.28
CA ALA A 342 19.31 -27.03 8.49
C ALA A 342 19.21 -27.84 7.19
N ALA A 343 18.78 -27.22 6.10
CA ALA A 343 18.67 -27.86 4.79
C ALA A 343 20.06 -28.04 4.11
N ARG A 344 21.05 -27.16 4.39
CA ARG A 344 22.43 -27.33 3.96
C ARG A 344 23.12 -28.52 4.66
N GLU A 345 22.92 -28.67 5.96
CA GLU A 345 23.49 -29.74 6.74
C GLU A 345 22.89 -31.11 6.36
N ALA A 346 21.62 -31.16 5.95
CA ALA A 346 20.97 -32.35 5.44
C ALA A 346 21.55 -32.84 4.09
N ARG A 347 22.02 -31.93 3.25
CA ARG A 347 22.56 -32.24 1.90
C ARG A 347 24.04 -32.58 1.87
N ALA A 348 24.78 -32.24 2.93
CA ALA A 348 26.21 -32.55 3.09
C ALA A 348 26.47 -33.17 4.48
N PRO A 349 26.12 -34.45 4.72
CA PRO A 349 26.31 -35.03 6.02
C PRO A 349 27.80 -35.25 6.26
N LYS A 350 28.36 -34.51 7.23
CA LYS A 350 29.71 -34.83 7.77
C LYS A 350 29.74 -36.22 8.33
N LYS A 351 30.72 -37.04 7.92
CA LYS A 351 30.95 -38.39 8.43
C LYS A 351 30.91 -38.38 9.96
N GLY A 352 29.88 -39.00 10.56
CA GLY A 352 29.65 -39.10 12.01
C GLY A 352 28.27 -38.65 12.51
N LYS A 353 27.53 -37.85 11.78
CA LYS A 353 26.18 -37.40 12.15
C LYS A 353 25.05 -38.10 11.37
N ALA A 354 25.39 -39.00 10.45
CA ALA A 354 24.44 -39.75 9.62
C ALA A 354 23.38 -40.53 10.44
N LYS A 355 23.73 -41.08 11.59
CA LYS A 355 22.79 -41.82 12.48
C LYS A 355 21.77 -40.90 13.17
N ARG A 356 22.09 -39.60 13.37
CA ARG A 356 21.18 -38.62 13.94
C ARG A 356 20.28 -37.98 12.88
N ALA A 357 20.81 -37.83 11.64
CA ALA A 357 20.06 -37.39 10.49
C ALA A 357 19.06 -38.43 9.98
N ALA A 358 19.42 -39.72 9.99
CA ALA A 358 18.52 -40.82 9.64
C ALA A 358 17.35 -40.94 10.65
N ARG A 359 17.61 -40.77 11.96
CA ARG A 359 16.55 -40.75 12.99
C ARG A 359 15.68 -39.44 12.92
N ALA A 360 16.17 -38.37 12.32
CA ALA A 360 15.39 -37.16 12.08
C ALA A 360 14.57 -37.25 10.78
N ALA A 361 15.00 -38.06 9.82
CA ALA A 361 14.29 -38.33 8.57
C ALA A 361 13.17 -39.39 8.74
N GLU A 362 13.24 -40.24 9.79
CA GLU A 362 12.17 -41.17 10.17
C GLU A 362 11.01 -40.51 10.94
N ARG A 363 11.10 -39.21 11.27
CA ARG A 363 9.96 -38.48 11.80
C ARG A 363 9.06 -38.06 10.64
N PRO A 364 7.74 -38.32 10.74
CA PRO A 364 6.80 -37.91 9.67
C PRO A 364 7.02 -36.46 9.31
N ALA A 365 6.91 -36.13 8.03
CA ALA A 365 7.10 -34.79 7.44
C ALA A 365 6.06 -33.72 7.88
N ASP A 366 5.17 -34.06 8.82
CA ASP A 366 4.21 -33.14 9.47
C ASP A 366 4.85 -32.17 10.47
N GLY A 367 6.17 -32.05 10.45
CA GLY A 367 6.93 -31.14 11.30
C GLY A 367 6.96 -29.69 10.82
N VAL A 368 5.85 -28.99 10.76
CA VAL A 368 5.83 -27.56 11.05
C VAL A 368 6.45 -27.42 12.44
N HIS A 369 7.65 -26.84 12.52
CA HIS A 369 8.24 -26.51 13.82
C HIS A 369 7.26 -25.60 14.56
N HIS A 370 6.39 -26.18 15.36
CA HIS A 370 5.43 -25.47 16.19
C HIS A 370 6.22 -24.63 17.19
N ASN A 371 6.32 -23.33 16.90
CA ASN A 371 6.82 -22.40 17.89
C ASN A 371 5.80 -22.39 19.04
N ARG A 372 6.19 -22.99 20.19
CA ARG A 372 5.32 -23.13 21.37
C ARG A 372 4.74 -21.78 21.84
N PHE A 373 5.44 -20.69 21.57
CA PHE A 373 4.98 -19.35 21.90
C PHE A 373 3.74 -18.96 21.09
N PHE A 374 3.81 -19.02 19.76
CA PHE A 374 2.67 -18.66 18.90
C PHE A 374 1.50 -19.63 19.03
N ASP A 375 1.79 -20.92 19.27
CA ASP A 375 0.73 -21.92 19.53
C ASP A 375 0.02 -21.63 20.87
N GLY A 376 0.76 -21.27 21.90
CA GLY A 376 0.19 -20.83 23.18
C GLY A 376 -0.64 -19.55 23.02
N TRP A 377 -0.15 -18.60 22.24
CA TRP A 377 -0.81 -17.32 21.97
C TRP A 377 -2.18 -17.50 21.30
N VAL A 378 -2.21 -18.20 20.16
CA VAL A 378 -3.46 -18.42 19.42
C VAL A 378 -4.45 -19.25 20.19
N ARG A 379 -4.00 -20.25 20.98
CA ARG A 379 -4.87 -21.01 21.87
C ARG A 379 -5.47 -20.13 22.97
N GLY A 380 -4.68 -19.24 23.57
CA GLY A 380 -5.14 -18.27 24.57
C GLY A 380 -6.22 -17.34 23.97
N ALA A 381 -5.96 -16.76 22.82
CA ALA A 381 -6.87 -15.85 22.14
C ALA A 381 -8.18 -16.52 21.72
N THR A 382 -8.13 -17.80 21.29
CA THR A 382 -9.32 -18.54 20.77
C THR A 382 -10.05 -19.36 21.82
N ARG A 383 -9.50 -19.53 23.05
CA ARG A 383 -10.12 -20.35 24.11
C ARG A 383 -11.43 -19.76 24.61
N PHE A 384 -11.45 -18.45 24.84
CA PHE A 384 -12.63 -17.68 25.27
C PHE A 384 -12.82 -16.48 24.35
N PRO A 385 -13.27 -16.69 23.09
CA PRO A 385 -13.20 -15.65 22.06
C PRO A 385 -13.98 -14.39 22.43
N VAL A 386 -15.18 -14.52 23.03
CA VAL A 386 -15.99 -13.36 23.45
C VAL A 386 -15.27 -12.54 24.52
N LEU A 387 -14.69 -13.19 25.54
CA LEU A 387 -13.93 -12.51 26.59
C LEU A 387 -12.70 -11.78 26.01
N THR A 388 -11.99 -12.46 25.12
CA THR A 388 -10.83 -11.85 24.41
C THR A 388 -11.24 -10.63 23.63
N ILE A 389 -12.34 -10.70 22.85
CA ILE A 389 -12.86 -9.57 22.07
C ILE A 389 -13.22 -8.40 22.99
N VAL A 390 -13.98 -8.65 24.06
CA VAL A 390 -14.40 -7.59 25.00
C VAL A 390 -13.21 -6.93 25.68
N LEU A 391 -12.23 -7.72 26.16
CA LEU A 391 -11.03 -7.18 26.82
C LEU A 391 -10.17 -6.38 25.84
N VAL A 392 -9.94 -6.88 24.63
CA VAL A 392 -9.12 -6.20 23.62
C VAL A 392 -9.80 -4.93 23.14
N VAL A 393 -11.07 -4.98 22.78
CA VAL A 393 -11.82 -3.80 22.35
C VAL A 393 -11.91 -2.78 23.48
N GLY A 394 -12.16 -3.22 24.72
CA GLY A 394 -12.19 -2.33 25.91
C GLY A 394 -10.84 -1.65 26.17
N ALA A 395 -9.75 -2.40 26.05
CA ALA A 395 -8.40 -1.84 26.22
C ALA A 395 -8.05 -0.81 25.13
N ILE A 396 -8.38 -1.12 23.86
CA ILE A 396 -8.14 -0.19 22.75
C ILE A 396 -9.05 1.03 22.88
N ALA A 397 -10.31 0.86 23.25
CA ALA A 397 -11.24 1.98 23.47
C ALA A 397 -10.75 2.90 24.62
N ALA A 398 -10.21 2.34 25.69
CA ALA A 398 -9.60 3.13 26.78
C ALA A 398 -8.35 3.90 26.29
N LEU A 399 -7.53 3.31 25.43
CA LEU A 399 -6.38 3.98 24.82
C LEU A 399 -6.80 5.04 23.81
N ALA A 400 -7.92 4.84 23.12
CA ALA A 400 -8.47 5.78 22.15
C ALA A 400 -9.23 6.94 22.81
N TRP A 401 -9.62 6.82 24.09
CA TRP A 401 -10.44 7.84 24.80
C TRP A 401 -9.84 9.26 24.75
N PRO A 402 -8.52 9.45 24.97
CA PRO A 402 -7.90 10.78 24.91
C PRO A 402 -8.00 11.47 23.56
N ALA A 403 -8.22 10.72 22.47
CA ALA A 403 -8.42 11.30 21.14
C ALA A 403 -9.63 12.23 21.03
N THR A 404 -10.58 12.13 21.98
CA THR A 404 -11.76 13.05 22.04
C THR A 404 -11.37 14.49 22.37
N ASN A 405 -10.19 14.70 22.94
CA ASN A 405 -9.68 16.01 23.33
C ASN A 405 -8.56 16.48 22.37
N LEU A 406 -8.31 15.76 21.27
CA LEU A 406 -7.26 16.06 20.33
C LEU A 406 -7.53 17.41 19.64
N ARG A 407 -6.67 18.39 19.91
CA ARG A 407 -6.69 19.70 19.26
C ARG A 407 -5.77 19.71 18.06
N LEU A 408 -6.21 20.41 17.02
CA LEU A 408 -5.53 20.48 15.73
C LEU A 408 -5.19 21.93 15.42
N ALA A 409 -3.91 22.20 15.05
CA ALA A 409 -3.47 23.51 14.60
C ALA A 409 -2.41 23.36 13.50
N LEU A 410 -2.13 24.42 12.76
CA LEU A 410 -0.92 24.48 11.94
C LEU A 410 0.29 24.77 12.85
N PRO A 411 1.48 24.24 12.53
CA PRO A 411 2.68 24.55 13.29
C PRO A 411 3.06 26.03 13.09
N ASP A 412 3.45 26.65 14.19
CA ASP A 412 4.05 27.97 14.23
C ASP A 412 5.48 27.92 14.78
N ALA A 413 6.16 29.06 14.90
CA ALA A 413 7.52 29.11 15.45
C ALA A 413 7.60 28.62 16.90
N GLY A 414 6.48 28.67 17.64
CA GLY A 414 6.38 28.10 19.00
C GLY A 414 6.53 26.58 19.07
N SER A 415 6.40 25.88 17.94
CA SER A 415 6.59 24.43 17.84
C SER A 415 8.04 24.01 17.54
N LEU A 416 8.95 24.96 17.27
CA LEU A 416 10.37 24.70 16.99
C LEU A 416 11.14 24.35 18.27
N PRO A 417 12.34 23.73 18.16
CA PRO A 417 13.24 23.50 19.28
C PRO A 417 13.62 24.81 20.02
N GLU A 418 13.83 24.73 21.35
CA GLU A 418 14.12 25.90 22.18
C GLU A 418 15.41 26.66 21.82
N ASP A 419 16.35 25.98 21.13
CA ASP A 419 17.63 26.56 20.68
C ASP A 419 17.52 27.20 19.27
N ASN A 420 16.37 27.15 18.63
CA ASN A 420 16.12 27.77 17.33
C ASN A 420 15.86 29.26 17.50
N GLY A 421 16.51 30.11 16.67
CA GLY A 421 16.36 31.58 16.71
C GLY A 421 14.91 32.05 16.56
N ALA A 422 14.14 31.47 15.63
CA ALA A 422 12.74 31.82 15.45
C ALA A 422 11.86 31.42 16.64
N ARG A 423 12.21 30.35 17.36
CA ARG A 423 11.56 29.98 18.63
C ARG A 423 11.91 30.99 19.72
N VAL A 424 13.18 31.36 19.88
CA VAL A 424 13.60 32.37 20.85
C VAL A 424 12.87 33.69 20.59
N THR A 425 12.76 34.11 19.31
CA THR A 425 11.98 35.29 18.95
C THR A 425 10.52 35.19 19.37
N TYR A 426 9.89 34.05 19.07
CA TYR A 426 8.49 33.77 19.42
C TYR A 426 8.25 33.85 20.94
N ASP A 427 9.13 33.25 21.74
CA ASP A 427 9.03 33.25 23.19
C ASP A 427 9.25 34.66 23.78
N LEU A 428 10.22 35.42 23.25
CA LEU A 428 10.48 36.79 23.67
C LEU A 428 9.30 37.74 23.30
N VAL A 429 8.70 37.56 22.09
CA VAL A 429 7.50 38.31 21.71
C VAL A 429 6.35 38.02 22.68
N GLY A 430 6.11 36.76 23.01
CA GLY A 430 5.09 36.38 23.96
C GLY A 430 5.32 36.93 25.38
N GLN A 431 6.58 37.02 25.82
CA GLN A 431 6.96 37.55 27.15
C GLN A 431 6.84 39.07 27.24
N GLU A 432 7.30 39.80 26.21
CA GLU A 432 7.41 41.26 26.21
C GLU A 432 6.18 41.99 25.70
N PHE A 433 5.42 41.37 24.79
CA PHE A 433 4.25 41.97 24.14
C PHE A 433 2.94 41.20 24.46
N GLY A 434 3.02 39.96 24.81
CA GLY A 434 1.89 39.03 24.97
C GLY A 434 1.76 38.05 23.85
N ASP A 435 1.15 36.87 24.16
CA ASP A 435 1.06 35.71 23.25
C ASP A 435 0.37 36.04 21.93
N GLY A 436 -0.58 36.97 21.94
CA GLY A 436 -1.37 37.35 20.76
C GLY A 436 -0.56 38.06 19.67
N PHE A 437 0.54 38.72 20.02
CA PHE A 437 1.43 39.34 19.05
C PHE A 437 2.13 38.36 18.11
N ASN A 438 2.20 37.09 18.49
CA ASN A 438 2.69 36.01 17.64
C ASN A 438 1.70 35.56 16.56
N GLY A 439 0.44 36.05 16.62
CA GLY A 439 -0.62 35.60 15.71
C GLY A 439 -1.67 36.69 15.44
N PRO A 440 -1.29 37.88 14.95
CA PRO A 440 -2.24 38.93 14.68
C PRO A 440 -3.27 38.49 13.62
N LEU A 441 -4.52 38.90 13.81
CA LEU A 441 -5.60 38.74 12.84
C LEU A 441 -5.64 40.00 11.93
N ILE A 442 -5.99 39.81 10.69
CA ILE A 442 -6.23 40.91 9.75
C ILE A 442 -7.70 40.87 9.34
N VAL A 443 -8.43 41.93 9.67
CA VAL A 443 -9.80 42.10 9.21
C VAL A 443 -9.76 43.08 8.03
N THR A 444 -10.34 42.70 6.91
CA THR A 444 -10.31 43.47 5.66
C THR A 444 -11.69 43.55 5.03
N GLY A 445 -11.94 44.59 4.27
CA GLY A 445 -13.20 44.77 3.54
C GLY A 445 -13.16 45.94 2.57
N SER A 446 -14.11 45.94 1.62
CA SER A 446 -14.23 47.03 0.64
C SER A 446 -14.94 48.24 1.28
N ILE A 447 -14.25 49.35 1.24
CA ILE A 447 -14.72 50.65 1.78
C ILE A 447 -15.06 51.67 0.70
N VAL A 448 -15.19 51.24 -0.56
CA VAL A 448 -15.48 52.11 -1.75
C VAL A 448 -16.73 52.96 -1.57
N THR A 449 -17.68 52.54 -0.75
CA THR A 449 -18.93 53.25 -0.48
C THR A 449 -18.77 54.37 0.54
N SER A 450 -17.65 54.48 1.23
CA SER A 450 -17.40 55.47 2.28
C SER A 450 -17.03 56.84 1.71
N ASN A 451 -17.60 57.91 2.28
CA ASN A 451 -17.20 59.26 2.00
C ASN A 451 -16.06 59.80 2.91
N ASP A 452 -15.76 59.09 3.98
CA ASP A 452 -14.67 59.35 4.92
C ASP A 452 -14.01 58.01 5.37
N PRO A 453 -13.15 57.48 4.51
CA PRO A 453 -12.52 56.19 4.76
C PRO A 453 -11.74 56.09 6.06
N VAL A 454 -10.99 57.14 6.44
CA VAL A 454 -10.19 57.12 7.67
C VAL A 454 -11.08 57.09 8.91
N LYS A 455 -12.15 57.91 8.92
CA LYS A 455 -13.08 57.91 10.04
C LYS A 455 -13.79 56.57 10.16
N LEU A 456 -14.22 55.99 9.02
CA LEU A 456 -14.87 54.68 8.99
C LEU A 456 -13.96 53.60 9.58
N MET A 457 -12.69 53.59 9.17
CA MET A 457 -11.71 52.62 9.68
C MET A 457 -11.48 52.76 11.17
N ASN A 458 -11.36 53.97 11.68
CA ASN A 458 -11.22 54.21 13.12
C ASN A 458 -12.46 53.72 13.89
N GLU A 459 -13.69 54.01 13.42
CA GLU A 459 -14.92 53.59 14.08
C GLU A 459 -15.05 52.07 14.08
N LEU A 460 -14.64 51.40 13.00
CA LEU A 460 -14.60 49.91 12.92
C LEU A 460 -13.53 49.34 13.85
N GLY A 461 -12.34 49.92 13.87
CA GLY A 461 -11.26 49.50 14.78
C GLY A 461 -11.64 49.65 16.26
N ASP A 462 -12.24 50.80 16.61
CA ASP A 462 -12.70 51.05 17.97
C ASP A 462 -13.79 50.04 18.40
N GLU A 463 -14.71 49.70 17.52
CA GLU A 463 -15.75 48.72 17.83
C GLU A 463 -15.21 47.29 17.97
N ILE A 464 -14.34 46.84 17.04
CA ILE A 464 -13.70 45.52 17.12
C ILE A 464 -12.84 45.43 18.40
N GLY A 465 -12.17 46.53 18.77
CA GLY A 465 -11.39 46.60 20.00
C GLY A 465 -12.19 46.44 21.29
N THR A 466 -13.54 46.53 21.23
CA THR A 466 -14.40 46.23 22.41
C THR A 466 -14.81 44.78 22.55
N LEU A 467 -14.49 43.91 21.60
CA LEU A 467 -14.83 42.50 21.64
C LEU A 467 -14.02 41.78 22.74
N ASP A 468 -14.67 40.78 23.34
CA ASP A 468 -13.99 39.92 24.33
C ASP A 468 -12.86 39.13 23.63
N GLY A 469 -11.66 39.07 24.20
CA GLY A 469 -10.50 38.40 23.65
C GLY A 469 -9.63 39.23 22.69
N VAL A 470 -9.95 40.52 22.49
CA VAL A 470 -9.07 41.48 21.79
C VAL A 470 -8.17 42.17 22.81
N ALA A 471 -6.85 42.01 22.64
CA ALA A 471 -5.86 42.69 23.46
C ALA A 471 -5.61 44.14 22.95
N ASP A 472 -5.47 44.33 21.63
CA ASP A 472 -5.19 45.63 21.02
C ASP A 472 -5.62 45.68 19.54
N VAL A 473 -5.81 46.90 19.01
CA VAL A 473 -6.07 47.17 17.58
C VAL A 473 -5.07 48.24 17.11
N PRO A 474 -3.81 47.85 16.87
CA PRO A 474 -2.74 48.83 16.63
C PRO A 474 -2.84 49.53 15.29
N LEU A 475 -3.51 48.96 14.30
CA LEU A 475 -3.66 49.50 12.96
C LEU A 475 -5.07 49.38 12.47
N SER A 476 -5.64 50.51 12.02
CA SER A 476 -6.91 50.58 11.30
C SER A 476 -6.80 51.64 10.23
N THR A 477 -6.62 51.23 8.95
CA THR A 477 -6.28 52.18 7.88
C THR A 477 -6.86 51.76 6.52
N PRO A 478 -7.27 52.76 5.68
CA PRO A 478 -7.55 52.50 4.28
C PRO A 478 -6.27 52.34 3.48
N ASN A 479 -6.33 51.65 2.34
CA ASN A 479 -5.26 51.65 1.34
C ASN A 479 -5.12 53.04 0.66
N PRO A 480 -4.01 53.29 -0.08
CA PRO A 480 -3.78 54.59 -0.77
C PRO A 480 -4.88 54.95 -1.78
N THR A 481 -5.60 53.99 -2.33
CA THR A 481 -6.73 54.18 -3.27
C THR A 481 -8.06 54.35 -2.55
N ALA A 482 -8.11 54.17 -1.24
CA ALA A 482 -9.31 54.26 -0.39
C ALA A 482 -10.47 53.34 -0.87
N ASP A 483 -10.15 52.19 -1.45
CA ASP A 483 -11.13 51.20 -1.88
C ASP A 483 -11.18 49.98 -0.93
N THR A 484 -10.13 49.72 -0.20
CA THR A 484 -10.02 48.59 0.76
C THR A 484 -9.49 49.09 2.11
N GLY A 485 -10.04 48.59 3.20
CA GLY A 485 -9.57 48.86 4.55
C GLY A 485 -8.92 47.61 5.17
N ILE A 486 -7.95 47.83 6.06
CA ILE A 486 -7.37 46.79 6.90
C ILE A 486 -7.42 47.23 8.37
N ILE A 487 -7.71 46.24 9.24
CA ILE A 487 -7.66 46.39 10.70
C ILE A 487 -6.81 45.23 11.21
N GLN A 488 -5.73 45.54 11.90
CA GLN A 488 -4.93 44.55 12.60
C GLN A 488 -5.49 44.37 13.99
N VAL A 489 -5.84 43.16 14.35
CA VAL A 489 -6.39 42.80 15.65
C VAL A 489 -5.43 41.87 16.33
N ILE A 490 -4.97 42.26 17.53
CA ILE A 490 -4.14 41.43 18.40
C ILE A 490 -5.06 40.68 19.35
N PRO A 491 -5.14 39.33 19.32
CA PRO A 491 -5.91 38.61 20.31
C PRO A 491 -5.22 38.55 21.68
N GLU A 492 -5.94 38.29 22.76
CA GLU A 492 -5.37 38.05 24.08
C GLU A 492 -4.58 36.72 24.12
N GLY A 493 -5.05 35.72 23.41
CA GLY A 493 -4.44 34.38 23.33
C GLY A 493 -3.50 34.21 22.15
N GLY A 494 -2.63 33.22 22.21
CA GLY A 494 -1.71 32.90 21.13
C GLY A 494 -2.45 32.31 19.89
N PRO A 495 -1.75 32.14 18.74
CA PRO A 495 -2.35 31.80 17.45
C PRO A 495 -3.10 30.45 17.44
N THR A 496 -2.75 29.54 18.32
CA THR A 496 -3.35 28.18 18.40
C THR A 496 -4.31 28.01 19.58
N SER A 497 -4.65 29.12 20.29
CA SER A 497 -5.53 29.10 21.45
C SER A 497 -7.00 28.99 21.06
N GLU A 498 -7.84 28.41 21.94
CA GLU A 498 -9.29 28.35 21.75
C GLU A 498 -9.93 29.74 21.86
N GLU A 499 -9.33 30.64 22.63
CA GLU A 499 -9.75 32.04 22.79
C GLU A 499 -9.64 32.77 21.47
N THR A 500 -8.51 32.66 20.77
CA THR A 500 -8.30 33.27 19.44
C THR A 500 -9.24 32.70 18.39
N LYS A 501 -9.49 31.36 18.43
CA LYS A 501 -10.47 30.73 17.57
C LYS A 501 -11.90 31.25 17.80
N ALA A 502 -12.24 31.44 19.06
CA ALA A 502 -13.55 31.98 19.44
C ALA A 502 -13.71 33.43 18.96
N LEU A 503 -12.67 34.25 19.11
CA LEU A 503 -12.65 35.62 18.60
C LEU A 503 -12.84 35.71 17.08
N VAL A 504 -12.13 34.86 16.30
CA VAL A 504 -12.32 34.79 14.84
C VAL A 504 -13.77 34.46 14.49
N SER A 505 -14.37 33.49 15.21
CA SER A 505 -15.78 33.15 14.99
C SER A 505 -16.71 34.29 15.38
N GLU A 506 -16.44 35.01 16.47
CA GLU A 506 -17.24 36.15 16.91
C GLU A 506 -17.23 37.30 15.92
N ILE A 507 -16.05 37.65 15.37
CA ILE A 507 -15.92 38.72 14.35
C ILE A 507 -16.74 38.33 13.11
N ARG A 508 -16.67 37.05 12.68
CA ARG A 508 -17.42 36.52 11.53
C ARG A 508 -18.92 36.48 11.78
N ASP A 509 -19.36 36.10 12.96
CA ASP A 509 -20.78 36.05 13.33
C ASP A 509 -21.40 37.45 13.35
N GLN A 510 -20.60 38.51 13.54
CA GLN A 510 -21.02 39.88 13.47
C GLN A 510 -21.01 40.50 12.07
N HIS A 511 -20.74 39.71 11.02
CA HIS A 511 -20.70 40.14 9.62
C HIS A 511 -21.94 40.98 9.21
N ASP A 512 -23.14 40.46 9.47
CA ASP A 512 -24.40 41.15 9.16
C ASP A 512 -24.53 42.49 9.92
N HIS A 513 -24.03 42.58 11.16
CA HIS A 513 -24.02 43.82 11.95
C HIS A 513 -23.12 44.89 11.32
N TYR A 514 -21.92 44.56 10.88
CA TYR A 514 -20.99 45.50 10.25
C TYR A 514 -21.51 45.93 8.87
N LEU A 515 -22.10 44.99 8.12
CA LEU A 515 -22.70 45.27 6.82
C LEU A 515 -23.89 46.25 6.97
N ASP A 516 -24.79 46.00 7.94
CA ASP A 516 -25.97 46.87 8.17
C ASP A 516 -25.61 48.23 8.72
N LYS A 517 -24.61 48.33 9.62
CA LYS A 517 -24.25 49.60 10.30
C LYS A 517 -23.30 50.44 9.50
N TYR A 518 -22.31 49.86 8.88
CA TYR A 518 -21.21 50.54 8.19
C TYR A 518 -21.24 50.36 6.68
N GLY A 519 -22.01 49.44 6.15
CA GLY A 519 -22.05 49.07 4.73
C GLY A 519 -20.79 48.44 4.21
N VAL A 520 -20.03 47.77 5.11
CA VAL A 520 -18.76 47.07 4.80
C VAL A 520 -18.93 45.60 5.04
N ASP A 521 -18.58 44.84 4.02
CA ASP A 521 -18.46 43.37 4.07
C ASP A 521 -17.06 43.03 4.60
N LEU A 522 -16.96 42.66 5.88
CA LEU A 522 -15.70 42.38 6.54
C LEU A 522 -15.38 40.88 6.46
N SER A 523 -14.15 40.54 6.17
CA SER A 523 -13.61 39.19 6.21
C SER A 523 -12.37 39.18 7.11
N VAL A 524 -12.20 38.03 7.82
CA VAL A 524 -11.06 37.79 8.72
C VAL A 524 -10.01 36.94 8.00
N THR A 525 -8.77 37.40 7.93
CA THR A 525 -7.63 36.74 7.30
C THR A 525 -6.36 36.88 8.15
N GLY A 526 -5.21 36.65 7.58
CA GLY A 526 -3.92 36.52 8.26
C GLY A 526 -3.56 35.06 8.56
N PHE A 527 -2.28 34.80 8.86
CA PHE A 527 -1.76 33.45 9.05
C PHE A 527 -2.58 32.64 10.08
N THR A 528 -2.96 33.27 11.19
CA THR A 528 -3.75 32.64 12.26
C THR A 528 -5.15 32.23 11.78
N ALA A 529 -5.88 33.11 11.07
CA ALA A 529 -7.22 32.82 10.57
C ALA A 529 -7.17 31.74 9.48
N VAL A 530 -6.19 31.79 8.59
CA VAL A 530 -5.94 30.74 7.59
C VAL A 530 -5.65 29.41 8.29
N GLY A 531 -4.83 29.40 9.34
CA GLY A 531 -4.54 28.20 10.14
C GLY A 531 -5.77 27.58 10.79
N ILE A 532 -6.69 28.40 11.28
CA ILE A 532 -7.97 27.97 11.86
C ILE A 532 -8.84 27.34 10.76
N ASP A 533 -8.99 28.02 9.61
CA ASP A 533 -9.80 27.52 8.49
C ASP A 533 -9.25 26.21 7.90
N VAL A 534 -7.92 26.07 7.81
CA VAL A 534 -7.25 24.80 7.47
C VAL A 534 -7.65 23.70 8.41
N SER A 535 -7.52 23.96 9.72
CA SER A 535 -7.80 22.95 10.76
C SER A 535 -9.25 22.53 10.75
N ASP A 536 -10.18 23.46 10.59
CA ASP A 536 -11.61 23.19 10.51
C ASP A 536 -11.97 22.40 9.22
N LYS A 537 -11.40 22.77 8.07
CA LYS A 537 -11.61 22.06 6.80
C LYS A 537 -11.06 20.62 6.86
N LEU A 538 -9.88 20.46 7.47
CA LEU A 538 -9.28 19.13 7.69
C LEU A 538 -10.10 18.27 8.67
N GLY A 539 -10.55 18.88 9.77
CA GLY A 539 -11.44 18.23 10.72
C GLY A 539 -12.75 17.75 10.06
N ALA A 540 -13.36 18.62 9.24
CA ALA A 540 -14.57 18.27 8.47
C ALA A 540 -14.31 17.18 7.42
N ALA A 541 -13.11 17.10 6.85
CA ALA A 541 -12.73 16.09 5.86
C ALA A 541 -12.47 14.70 6.45
N LEU A 542 -12.25 14.57 7.78
CA LEU A 542 -11.94 13.28 8.42
C LEU A 542 -13.04 12.24 8.21
N LEU A 543 -14.30 12.62 8.39
CA LEU A 543 -15.42 11.69 8.24
C LEU A 543 -15.64 11.25 6.78
N PRO A 544 -15.73 12.15 5.78
CA PRO A 544 -15.80 11.75 4.37
C PRO A 544 -14.63 10.87 3.94
N PHE A 545 -13.42 11.23 4.31
CA PHE A 545 -12.22 10.44 4.00
C PHE A 545 -12.28 9.05 4.64
N GLY A 546 -12.65 8.96 5.92
CA GLY A 546 -12.85 7.70 6.62
C GLY A 546 -13.88 6.80 5.95
N LEU A 547 -15.01 7.35 5.49
CA LEU A 547 -16.03 6.61 4.76
C LEU A 547 -15.52 6.09 3.40
N VAL A 548 -14.77 6.89 2.67
CA VAL A 548 -14.13 6.47 1.40
C VAL A 548 -13.15 5.32 1.65
N VAL A 549 -12.27 5.45 2.64
CA VAL A 549 -11.27 4.45 3.00
C VAL A 549 -11.92 3.14 3.45
N VAL A 550 -12.90 3.20 4.36
CA VAL A 550 -13.65 2.02 4.83
C VAL A 550 -14.45 1.40 3.68
N GLY A 551 -15.13 2.21 2.86
CA GLY A 551 -15.88 1.73 1.70
C GLY A 551 -14.99 1.00 0.69
N LEU A 552 -13.82 1.56 0.38
CA LEU A 552 -12.83 0.94 -0.48
C LEU A 552 -12.32 -0.39 0.09
N SER A 553 -12.04 -0.42 1.41
CA SER A 553 -11.68 -1.64 2.13
C SER A 553 -12.74 -2.74 1.96
N LEU A 554 -14.00 -2.41 2.21
CA LEU A 554 -15.10 -3.35 2.09
C LEU A 554 -15.18 -3.94 0.68
N VAL A 555 -15.06 -3.10 -0.35
CA VAL A 555 -15.10 -3.56 -1.76
C VAL A 555 -13.89 -4.43 -2.09
N LEU A 556 -12.67 -3.94 -1.85
CA LEU A 556 -11.44 -4.64 -2.23
C LEU A 556 -11.28 -5.97 -1.52
N LEU A 557 -11.49 -6.00 -0.19
CA LEU A 557 -11.37 -7.24 0.58
C LEU A 557 -12.51 -8.24 0.28
N THR A 558 -13.72 -7.75 -0.04
CA THR A 558 -14.82 -8.63 -0.47
C THR A 558 -14.46 -9.33 -1.80
N MET A 559 -13.83 -8.60 -2.73
CA MET A 559 -13.37 -9.17 -3.99
C MET A 559 -12.29 -10.24 -3.78
N VAL A 560 -11.34 -9.99 -2.87
CA VAL A 560 -10.22 -10.90 -2.59
C VAL A 560 -10.68 -12.13 -1.81
N PHE A 561 -11.38 -11.93 -0.69
CA PHE A 561 -11.72 -13.04 0.22
C PHE A 561 -13.03 -13.74 -0.10
N ARG A 562 -13.85 -13.17 -0.99
CA ARG A 562 -15.19 -13.67 -1.31
C ARG A 562 -16.00 -13.96 -0.04
N SER A 563 -15.99 -12.99 0.86
CA SER A 563 -16.65 -13.00 2.15
C SER A 563 -17.11 -11.59 2.50
N ILE A 564 -18.23 -11.45 3.21
CA ILE A 564 -18.70 -10.17 3.76
C ILE A 564 -18.12 -9.94 5.16
N TRP A 565 -17.97 -10.97 5.95
CA TRP A 565 -17.56 -10.84 7.35
C TRP A 565 -16.08 -10.47 7.53
N VAL A 566 -15.22 -10.97 6.63
CA VAL A 566 -13.78 -10.66 6.67
C VAL A 566 -13.53 -9.16 6.46
N PRO A 567 -14.08 -8.49 5.43
CA PRO A 567 -13.94 -7.05 5.26
C PRO A 567 -14.48 -6.23 6.43
N ILE A 568 -15.67 -6.57 6.95
CA ILE A 568 -16.27 -5.85 8.07
C ILE A 568 -15.36 -5.90 9.31
N LYS A 569 -14.86 -7.08 9.68
CA LYS A 569 -13.97 -7.20 10.84
C LYS A 569 -12.63 -6.50 10.61
N ALA A 570 -12.12 -6.50 9.37
CA ALA A 570 -10.87 -5.82 9.01
C ALA A 570 -11.01 -4.30 9.14
N SER A 571 -12.11 -3.74 8.62
CA SER A 571 -12.40 -2.30 8.72
C SER A 571 -12.59 -1.85 10.17
N LEU A 572 -13.31 -2.66 10.99
CA LEU A 572 -13.45 -2.36 12.42
C LEU A 572 -12.11 -2.45 13.16
N GLY A 573 -11.28 -3.43 12.85
CA GLY A 573 -9.93 -3.55 13.41
C GLY A 573 -9.04 -2.36 13.05
N TYR A 574 -9.10 -1.91 11.80
CA TYR A 574 -8.40 -0.71 11.33
C TYR A 574 -8.84 0.54 12.11
N LEU A 575 -10.15 0.78 12.25
CA LEU A 575 -10.68 1.93 13.00
C LEU A 575 -10.25 1.92 14.46
N LEU A 576 -10.19 0.73 15.08
CA LEU A 576 -9.65 0.58 16.44
C LEU A 576 -8.16 0.95 16.51
N SER A 577 -7.35 0.53 15.54
CA SER A 577 -5.93 0.86 15.48
C SER A 577 -5.68 2.35 15.27
N VAL A 578 -6.48 2.99 14.41
CA VAL A 578 -6.45 4.45 14.20
C VAL A 578 -6.84 5.20 15.48
N GLY A 579 -7.92 4.77 16.14
CA GLY A 579 -8.33 5.36 17.42
C GLY A 579 -7.26 5.25 18.50
N ALA A 580 -6.58 4.10 18.61
CA ALA A 580 -5.46 3.93 19.52
C ALA A 580 -4.27 4.84 19.18
N ALA A 581 -3.97 5.04 17.90
CA ALA A 581 -2.93 5.93 17.44
C ALA A 581 -3.24 7.38 17.84
N PHE A 582 -4.44 7.87 17.54
CA PHE A 582 -4.87 9.22 17.91
C PHE A 582 -4.88 9.43 19.43
N GLY A 583 -5.42 8.45 20.19
CA GLY A 583 -5.44 8.54 21.64
C GLY A 583 -4.06 8.55 22.26
N THR A 584 -3.09 7.81 21.71
CA THR A 584 -1.71 7.84 22.17
C THR A 584 -1.03 9.17 21.84
N VAL A 585 -1.29 9.73 20.64
CA VAL A 585 -0.77 11.05 20.26
C VAL A 585 -1.32 12.12 21.21
N ALA A 586 -2.63 12.13 21.50
CA ALA A 586 -3.22 13.06 22.47
C ALA A 586 -2.63 12.89 23.89
N LEU A 587 -2.42 11.65 24.36
CA LEU A 587 -1.79 11.37 25.66
C LEU A 587 -0.38 11.96 25.77
N VAL A 588 0.40 11.89 24.70
CA VAL A 588 1.81 12.32 24.71
C VAL A 588 1.91 13.84 24.50
N PHE A 589 1.30 14.37 23.45
CA PHE A 589 1.52 15.74 23.00
C PHE A 589 0.64 16.77 23.72
N GLU A 590 -0.56 16.37 24.19
CA GLU A 590 -1.42 17.31 24.93
C GLU A 590 -1.38 17.10 26.44
N GLN A 591 -1.31 15.84 26.90
CA GLN A 591 -1.33 15.52 28.34
C GLN A 591 0.07 15.30 28.93
N GLY A 592 1.13 15.31 28.09
CA GLY A 592 2.52 15.18 28.53
C GLY A 592 2.93 13.80 29.03
N VAL A 593 2.12 12.76 28.83
CA VAL A 593 2.46 11.41 29.29
C VAL A 593 3.62 10.86 28.46
N PHE A 594 4.76 10.61 29.07
CA PHE A 594 6.04 10.23 28.45
C PHE A 594 6.69 11.33 27.59
N ALA A 595 6.29 12.60 27.70
CA ALA A 595 6.86 13.71 26.93
C ALA A 595 8.39 13.77 27.07
N ASP A 596 8.93 13.77 28.29
CA ASP A 596 10.38 13.78 28.55
C ASP A 596 11.11 12.59 27.90
N ALA A 597 10.52 11.39 27.93
CA ALA A 597 11.13 10.19 27.36
C ALA A 597 11.18 10.21 25.83
N LEU A 598 10.30 10.97 25.19
CA LEU A 598 10.17 11.11 23.74
C LEU A 598 10.76 12.44 23.26
N ASN A 599 11.40 13.21 24.14
CA ASN A 599 11.95 14.53 23.84
C ASN A 599 10.91 15.48 23.21
N VAL A 600 9.71 15.50 23.81
CA VAL A 600 8.64 16.43 23.45
C VAL A 600 8.80 17.67 24.34
N THR A 601 9.27 18.75 23.75
CA THR A 601 9.60 20.00 24.47
C THR A 601 8.39 20.90 24.65
N VAL A 602 7.43 20.83 23.73
CA VAL A 602 6.23 21.65 23.73
C VAL A 602 4.98 20.77 23.80
N LEU A 603 4.09 21.06 24.75
CA LEU A 603 2.78 20.45 24.85
C LEU A 603 1.74 21.36 24.22
N GLY A 604 0.88 20.81 23.38
CA GLY A 604 -0.13 21.63 22.71
C GLY A 604 -0.85 20.87 21.58
N PRO A 605 -1.57 21.60 20.73
CA PRO A 605 -2.26 21.00 19.60
C PRO A 605 -1.28 20.33 18.64
N VAL A 606 -1.72 19.29 17.98
CA VAL A 606 -0.93 18.58 16.97
C VAL A 606 -1.27 19.07 15.57
N ILE A 607 -0.34 18.85 14.65
CA ILE A 607 -0.49 19.31 13.28
C ILE A 607 -1.80 18.81 12.62
N SER A 608 -2.55 19.71 12.02
CA SER A 608 -3.94 19.49 11.57
C SER A 608 -4.08 18.40 10.51
N PHE A 609 -3.08 18.14 9.69
CA PHE A 609 -3.13 17.10 8.66
C PHE A 609 -2.68 15.71 9.16
N MET A 610 -2.17 15.59 10.40
CA MET A 610 -1.74 14.32 10.97
C MET A 610 -2.84 13.26 10.95
N PRO A 611 -4.09 13.51 11.36
CA PRO A 611 -5.13 12.49 11.39
C PRO A 611 -5.43 11.88 10.03
N ILE A 612 -5.52 12.69 8.98
CA ILE A 612 -5.80 12.23 7.62
C ILE A 612 -4.63 11.39 7.08
N ILE A 613 -3.38 11.82 7.32
CA ILE A 613 -2.19 11.07 6.93
C ILE A 613 -2.15 9.73 7.66
N LEU A 614 -2.33 9.73 8.99
CA LEU A 614 -2.35 8.49 9.77
C LEU A 614 -3.42 7.52 9.27
N MET A 615 -4.63 8.01 9.02
CA MET A 615 -5.71 7.19 8.49
C MET A 615 -5.34 6.57 7.14
N GLY A 616 -4.81 7.35 6.21
CA GLY A 616 -4.44 6.87 4.88
C GLY A 616 -3.30 5.86 4.89
N VAL A 617 -2.24 6.15 5.63
CA VAL A 617 -1.06 5.29 5.74
C VAL A 617 -1.36 4.02 6.50
N LEU A 618 -1.99 4.13 7.69
CA LEU A 618 -2.35 2.95 8.49
C LEU A 618 -3.33 2.05 7.76
N PHE A 619 -4.25 2.61 6.94
CA PHE A 619 -5.12 1.81 6.10
C PHE A 619 -4.33 0.92 5.14
N GLY A 620 -3.40 1.52 4.41
CA GLY A 620 -2.56 0.77 3.48
C GLY A 620 -1.79 -0.35 4.15
N LEU A 621 -1.05 -0.01 5.21
CA LEU A 621 -0.25 -0.96 5.99
C LEU A 621 -1.12 -2.03 6.68
N ALA A 622 -2.31 -1.61 7.17
CA ALA A 622 -3.24 -2.53 7.78
C ALA A 622 -3.79 -3.54 6.77
N MET A 623 -4.11 -3.18 5.56
CA MET A 623 -4.67 -4.10 4.57
C MET A 623 -3.68 -5.18 4.13
N ASP A 624 -2.41 -4.86 4.01
CA ASP A 624 -1.37 -5.78 3.55
C ASP A 624 -1.25 -7.03 4.44
N TYR A 625 -1.18 -6.84 5.74
CA TYR A 625 -1.10 -7.96 6.69
C TYR A 625 -2.41 -8.73 6.83
N GLU A 626 -3.55 -8.04 6.69
CA GLU A 626 -4.85 -8.69 6.70
C GLU A 626 -4.95 -9.69 5.54
N VAL A 627 -4.57 -9.24 4.34
CA VAL A 627 -4.56 -10.10 3.16
C VAL A 627 -3.65 -11.30 3.40
N PHE A 628 -2.44 -11.09 3.90
CA PHE A 628 -1.48 -12.19 4.08
C PHE A 628 -1.89 -13.22 5.14
N LEU A 629 -2.40 -12.76 6.29
CA LEU A 629 -2.82 -13.66 7.38
C LEU A 629 -4.09 -14.44 7.00
N VAL A 630 -5.08 -13.72 6.48
CA VAL A 630 -6.39 -14.31 6.21
C VAL A 630 -6.39 -15.20 4.98
N SER A 631 -5.59 -14.89 3.93
CA SER A 631 -5.40 -15.80 2.79
C SER A 631 -4.87 -17.16 3.25
N ARG A 632 -3.88 -17.15 4.15
CA ARG A 632 -3.32 -18.41 4.67
C ARG A 632 -4.32 -19.22 5.48
N ILE A 633 -5.14 -18.54 6.29
CA ILE A 633 -6.23 -19.21 7.04
C ILE A 633 -7.28 -19.77 6.08
N ARG A 634 -7.61 -19.03 5.01
CA ARG A 634 -8.56 -19.47 3.99
C ARG A 634 -8.03 -20.67 3.19
N GLU A 635 -6.76 -20.63 2.78
CA GLU A 635 -6.09 -21.74 2.11
C GLU A 635 -6.22 -23.04 2.95
N ASP A 636 -5.90 -22.97 4.25
CA ASP A 636 -6.02 -24.10 5.16
C ASP A 636 -7.49 -24.53 5.37
N TYR A 637 -8.45 -23.60 5.34
CA TYR A 637 -9.88 -23.93 5.44
C TYR A 637 -10.41 -24.65 4.21
N VAL A 638 -10.08 -24.17 3.00
CA VAL A 638 -10.52 -24.77 1.73
C VAL A 638 -9.99 -26.20 1.59
N HIS A 639 -8.75 -26.44 2.05
CA HIS A 639 -8.15 -27.78 1.97
C HIS A 639 -8.54 -28.73 3.13
N GLY A 640 -8.89 -28.16 4.30
CA GLY A 640 -9.09 -28.95 5.53
C GLY A 640 -10.54 -29.05 6.04
N GLY A 641 -11.46 -28.20 5.56
CA GLY A 641 -12.89 -28.20 5.92
C GLY A 641 -13.23 -27.75 7.36
N ASP A 642 -12.26 -27.62 8.27
CA ASP A 642 -12.48 -27.23 9.66
C ASP A 642 -11.99 -25.79 9.90
N ALA A 643 -12.92 -24.85 10.06
CA ALA A 643 -12.63 -23.44 10.25
C ALA A 643 -11.78 -23.12 11.50
N ARG A 644 -12.01 -23.82 12.63
CA ARG A 644 -11.24 -23.59 13.86
C ARG A 644 -9.81 -24.11 13.77
N ARG A 645 -9.64 -25.26 13.13
CA ARG A 645 -8.31 -25.83 12.86
C ARG A 645 -7.55 -24.94 11.88
N ALA A 646 -8.19 -24.47 10.83
CA ALA A 646 -7.60 -23.58 9.83
C ALA A 646 -7.11 -22.26 10.44
N VAL A 647 -7.89 -21.63 11.35
CA VAL A 647 -7.45 -20.44 12.09
C VAL A 647 -6.14 -20.70 12.82
N ARG A 648 -6.00 -21.85 13.50
CA ARG A 648 -4.77 -22.16 14.25
C ARG A 648 -3.59 -22.48 13.33
N THR A 649 -3.78 -23.30 12.31
CA THR A 649 -2.70 -23.75 11.40
C THR A 649 -2.24 -22.60 10.51
N GLY A 650 -3.16 -21.84 9.91
CA GLY A 650 -2.87 -20.66 9.08
C GLY A 650 -2.16 -19.55 9.88
N PHE A 651 -2.62 -19.31 11.12
CA PHE A 651 -1.92 -18.40 12.02
C PHE A 651 -0.47 -18.82 12.29
N LEU A 652 -0.23 -20.09 12.64
CA LEU A 652 1.12 -20.58 12.91
C LEU A 652 2.03 -20.50 11.68
N GLY A 653 1.48 -20.63 10.48
CA GLY A 653 2.21 -20.49 9.22
C GLY A 653 2.68 -19.07 8.93
N SER A 654 1.92 -18.05 9.33
CA SER A 654 2.19 -16.64 9.02
C SER A 654 2.75 -15.83 10.19
N ALA A 655 2.47 -16.19 11.44
CA ALA A 655 2.75 -15.40 12.63
C ALA A 655 4.22 -14.92 12.73
N LYS A 656 5.19 -15.77 12.38
CA LYS A 656 6.61 -15.40 12.44
C LYS A 656 6.98 -14.27 11.48
N VAL A 657 6.44 -14.29 10.28
CA VAL A 657 6.74 -13.29 9.24
C VAL A 657 6.02 -11.99 9.56
N VAL A 658 4.75 -12.05 9.93
CA VAL A 658 3.94 -10.90 10.36
C VAL A 658 4.57 -10.19 11.57
N THR A 659 4.98 -10.95 12.61
CA THR A 659 5.67 -10.37 13.78
C THR A 659 6.96 -9.67 13.38
N ALA A 660 7.76 -10.28 12.52
CA ALA A 660 9.02 -9.71 12.08
C ALA A 660 8.83 -8.38 11.34
N ALA A 661 7.91 -8.37 10.40
CA ALA A 661 7.57 -7.21 9.60
C ALA A 661 7.02 -6.07 10.49
N ALA A 662 6.11 -6.40 11.41
CA ALA A 662 5.56 -5.42 12.36
C ALA A 662 6.63 -4.80 13.26
N VAL A 663 7.58 -5.61 13.79
CA VAL A 663 8.68 -5.09 14.62
C VAL A 663 9.61 -4.20 13.81
N ILE A 664 9.87 -4.54 12.54
CA ILE A 664 10.72 -3.71 11.65
C ILE A 664 10.06 -2.36 11.40
N MET A 665 8.78 -2.35 11.01
CA MET A 665 8.06 -1.10 10.75
C MET A 665 7.92 -0.26 12.01
N PHE A 666 7.57 -0.87 13.15
CA PHE A 666 7.55 -0.19 14.44
C PHE A 666 8.91 0.47 14.73
N ALA A 667 10.01 -0.27 14.56
CA ALA A 667 11.34 0.25 14.79
C ALA A 667 11.72 1.40 13.84
N VAL A 668 11.32 1.30 12.56
CA VAL A 668 11.54 2.36 11.57
C VAL A 668 10.79 3.62 11.99
N PHE A 669 9.49 3.53 12.30
CA PHE A 669 8.72 4.72 12.69
C PHE A 669 9.16 5.31 14.03
N VAL A 670 9.46 4.48 15.05
CA VAL A 670 9.96 4.95 16.35
C VAL A 670 11.29 5.70 16.20
N ALA A 671 12.12 5.35 15.23
CA ALA A 671 13.40 6.04 15.01
C ALA A 671 13.23 7.52 14.60
N PHE A 672 12.09 7.89 14.05
CA PHE A 672 11.79 9.30 13.71
C PHE A 672 11.20 10.11 14.87
N VAL A 673 10.88 9.47 16.02
CA VAL A 673 10.23 10.17 17.14
C VAL A 673 11.20 11.05 17.94
N PRO A 674 12.43 10.63 18.35
CA PRO A 674 13.25 11.39 19.29
C PRO A 674 13.80 12.73 18.76
N GLU A 675 14.14 12.80 17.47
CA GLU A 675 14.76 13.99 16.85
C GLU A 675 13.91 14.61 15.74
N GLY A 676 12.74 14.02 15.45
CA GLY A 676 11.84 14.61 14.47
C GLY A 676 11.41 16.01 14.91
N ASP A 677 11.22 16.89 13.94
CA ASP A 677 10.49 18.13 14.11
C ASP A 677 9.13 17.86 14.77
N MET A 678 8.61 18.79 15.56
CA MET A 678 7.30 18.67 16.24
C MET A 678 6.15 18.42 15.27
N THR A 679 6.32 18.75 13.99
CA THR A 679 5.41 18.40 12.89
C THR A 679 5.39 16.91 12.60
N LEU A 680 6.55 16.24 12.59
CA LEU A 680 6.71 14.84 12.20
C LEU A 680 6.59 13.87 13.38
N LYS A 681 6.96 14.29 14.61
CA LYS A 681 6.89 13.44 15.81
C LYS A 681 5.51 12.81 16.04
N PRO A 682 4.38 13.57 15.98
CA PRO A 682 3.04 13.00 16.17
C PRO A 682 2.69 11.97 15.10
N ILE A 683 3.10 12.24 13.84
CA ILE A 683 2.87 11.33 12.71
C ILE A 683 3.66 10.03 12.92
N ALA A 684 4.95 10.14 13.23
CA ALA A 684 5.83 8.98 13.46
C ALA A 684 5.38 8.12 14.64
N LEU A 685 5.02 8.75 15.77
CA LEU A 685 4.50 8.07 16.96
C LEU A 685 3.16 7.40 16.65
N GLY A 686 2.25 8.11 16.01
CA GLY A 686 0.94 7.58 15.63
C GLY A 686 1.05 6.38 14.70
N LEU A 687 1.96 6.42 13.70
CA LEU A 687 2.25 5.29 12.82
C LEU A 687 2.86 4.11 13.58
N ALA A 688 3.84 4.36 14.46
CA ALA A 688 4.47 3.33 15.26
C ALA A 688 3.45 2.59 16.14
N VAL A 689 2.65 3.34 16.90
CA VAL A 689 1.62 2.78 17.79
C VAL A 689 0.52 2.12 16.99
N GLY A 690 0.04 2.76 15.92
CA GLY A 690 -0.99 2.21 15.04
C GLY A 690 -0.58 0.85 14.46
N VAL A 691 0.64 0.73 13.94
CA VAL A 691 1.20 -0.54 13.44
C VAL A 691 1.37 -1.57 14.55
N ALA A 692 1.85 -1.17 15.73
CA ALA A 692 2.00 -2.09 16.87
C ALA A 692 0.65 -2.64 17.35
N VAL A 693 -0.35 -1.77 17.52
CA VAL A 693 -1.70 -2.16 17.93
C VAL A 693 -2.35 -3.03 16.85
N ASP A 694 -2.25 -2.63 15.58
CA ASP A 694 -2.80 -3.41 14.48
C ASP A 694 -2.19 -4.81 14.40
N ALA A 695 -0.86 -4.92 14.40
CA ALA A 695 -0.19 -6.20 14.24
C ALA A 695 -0.36 -7.13 15.45
N PHE A 696 -0.10 -6.65 16.67
CA PHE A 696 -0.06 -7.51 17.85
C PHE A 696 -1.42 -7.67 18.53
N VAL A 697 -2.18 -6.59 18.64
CA VAL A 697 -3.46 -6.60 19.37
C VAL A 697 -4.60 -6.97 18.44
N VAL A 698 -4.73 -6.32 17.29
CA VAL A 698 -5.84 -6.58 16.36
C VAL A 698 -5.60 -7.91 15.63
N ARG A 699 -4.48 -8.07 14.92
CA ARG A 699 -4.28 -9.24 14.03
C ARG A 699 -3.87 -10.50 14.74
N MET A 700 -2.93 -10.40 15.67
CA MET A 700 -2.48 -11.61 16.35
C MET A 700 -3.43 -12.05 17.47
N THR A 701 -4.33 -11.18 17.97
CA THR A 701 -5.22 -11.51 19.09
C THR A 701 -6.70 -11.42 18.72
N LEU A 702 -7.17 -10.24 18.23
CA LEU A 702 -8.58 -10.02 17.94
C LEU A 702 -9.07 -10.83 16.74
N VAL A 703 -8.32 -10.81 15.62
CA VAL A 703 -8.69 -11.50 14.37
C VAL A 703 -8.86 -13.00 14.57
N PRO A 704 -7.92 -13.76 15.18
CA PRO A 704 -8.14 -15.18 15.47
C PRO A 704 -9.33 -15.41 16.37
N ALA A 705 -9.59 -14.55 17.37
CA ALA A 705 -10.74 -14.69 18.27
C ALA A 705 -12.06 -14.51 17.51
N VAL A 706 -12.16 -13.47 16.66
CA VAL A 706 -13.36 -13.20 15.84
C VAL A 706 -13.61 -14.31 14.83
N LEU A 707 -12.56 -14.79 14.11
CA LEU A 707 -12.70 -15.89 13.16
C LEU A 707 -13.07 -17.21 13.84
N ALA A 708 -12.54 -17.48 15.04
CA ALA A 708 -12.92 -18.65 15.82
C ALA A 708 -14.37 -18.59 16.33
N LEU A 709 -14.90 -17.36 16.59
CA LEU A 709 -16.29 -17.13 16.98
C LEU A 709 -17.24 -17.30 15.80
N LEU A 710 -16.90 -16.73 14.63
CA LEU A 710 -17.72 -16.81 13.41
C LEU A 710 -17.71 -18.20 12.78
N GLY A 711 -16.59 -18.95 12.92
CA GLY A 711 -16.45 -20.28 12.32
C GLY A 711 -16.65 -20.28 10.81
N GLU A 712 -17.52 -21.14 10.30
CA GLU A 712 -17.84 -21.26 8.87
C GLU A 712 -18.53 -20.02 8.30
N ARG A 713 -19.27 -19.28 9.14
CA ARG A 713 -19.95 -18.05 8.71
C ARG A 713 -18.96 -16.96 8.26
N ALA A 714 -17.72 -17.03 8.73
CA ALA A 714 -16.67 -16.10 8.30
C ALA A 714 -16.44 -16.13 6.79
N TRP A 715 -16.73 -17.25 6.12
CA TRP A 715 -16.49 -17.47 4.69
C TRP A 715 -17.76 -17.40 3.84
N HIS A 716 -18.85 -16.90 4.40
CA HIS A 716 -20.13 -16.82 3.69
C HIS A 716 -20.13 -15.66 2.68
N MET A 717 -20.52 -15.98 1.43
CA MET A 717 -20.71 -15.04 0.34
C MET A 717 -22.12 -15.21 -0.24
N PRO A 718 -22.94 -14.16 -0.37
CA PRO A 718 -24.24 -14.23 -1.04
C PRO A 718 -24.06 -14.53 -2.53
N ARG A 719 -24.84 -15.46 -3.06
CA ARG A 719 -24.77 -15.91 -4.46
C ARG A 719 -24.90 -14.79 -5.50
N TRP A 720 -25.71 -13.77 -5.23
CA TRP A 720 -25.87 -12.63 -6.13
C TRP A 720 -24.60 -11.80 -6.25
N LEU A 721 -23.88 -11.59 -5.14
CA LEU A 721 -22.64 -10.82 -5.10
C LEU A 721 -21.48 -11.63 -5.70
N ASP A 722 -21.48 -12.95 -5.47
CA ASP A 722 -20.50 -13.89 -6.02
C ASP A 722 -20.48 -13.93 -7.55
N ARG A 723 -21.64 -13.68 -8.18
CA ARG A 723 -21.76 -13.63 -9.66
C ARG A 723 -21.26 -12.33 -10.29
N VAL A 724 -21.30 -11.23 -9.56
CA VAL A 724 -20.94 -9.89 -10.07
C VAL A 724 -19.45 -9.61 -9.91
N LEU A 725 -18.83 -10.15 -8.85
CA LEU A 725 -17.45 -9.84 -8.52
C LEU A 725 -16.46 -10.66 -9.37
N PRO A 726 -15.41 -10.01 -9.93
CA PRO A 726 -14.34 -10.69 -10.63
C PRO A 726 -13.54 -11.60 -9.69
N THR A 727 -12.96 -12.68 -10.22
CA THR A 727 -12.09 -13.59 -9.48
C THR A 727 -10.64 -13.12 -9.57
N PHE A 728 -10.02 -12.80 -8.42
CA PHE A 728 -8.60 -12.49 -8.32
C PHE A 728 -7.84 -13.66 -7.72
N ASP A 729 -6.86 -14.18 -8.45
CA ASP A 729 -5.90 -15.18 -7.96
C ASP A 729 -4.75 -14.47 -7.25
N VAL A 730 -4.96 -14.11 -5.97
CA VAL A 730 -3.94 -13.47 -5.12
C VAL A 730 -2.97 -14.52 -4.56
N GLU A 731 -3.42 -15.75 -4.41
CA GLU A 731 -2.69 -16.85 -3.77
C GLU A 731 -1.77 -17.60 -4.76
N GLY A 732 -1.96 -17.39 -6.08
CA GLY A 732 -1.21 -18.09 -7.12
C GLY A 732 -1.60 -19.57 -7.26
N GLU A 733 -2.84 -19.93 -6.90
CA GLU A 733 -3.35 -21.30 -7.04
C GLU A 733 -3.28 -21.76 -8.50
N GLY A 734 -3.62 -20.88 -9.44
CA GLY A 734 -3.57 -21.16 -10.88
C GLY A 734 -2.17 -21.55 -11.35
N ILE A 735 -1.12 -20.81 -10.92
CA ILE A 735 0.26 -21.17 -11.28
C ILE A 735 0.72 -22.45 -10.58
N THR A 736 0.30 -22.67 -9.32
CA THR A 736 0.64 -23.89 -8.57
C THR A 736 0.04 -25.12 -9.24
N LYS A 737 -1.20 -25.05 -9.72
CA LYS A 737 -1.87 -26.10 -10.48
C LYS A 737 -1.20 -26.31 -11.84
N GLU A 738 -0.88 -25.21 -12.56
CA GLU A 738 -0.16 -25.25 -13.86
C GLU A 738 1.21 -25.93 -13.70
N LEU A 739 1.97 -25.60 -12.66
CA LEU A 739 3.27 -26.21 -12.39
C LEU A 739 3.17 -27.66 -11.93
N ARG A 740 2.14 -28.03 -11.13
CA ARG A 740 1.87 -29.42 -10.73
C ARG A 740 1.57 -30.27 -11.95
N LEU A 741 0.79 -29.73 -12.87
CA LEU A 741 0.41 -30.40 -14.11
C LEU A 741 1.41 -30.21 -15.25
N ALA A 742 2.54 -29.51 -15.05
CA ALA A 742 3.52 -29.25 -16.11
C ALA A 742 4.07 -30.57 -16.75
N ALA A 743 4.36 -31.57 -15.90
CA ALA A 743 4.86 -32.87 -16.33
C ALA A 743 3.76 -33.93 -16.55
N TRP A 744 2.48 -33.54 -16.34
CA TRP A 744 1.34 -34.41 -16.54
C TRP A 744 0.73 -34.19 -17.96
N PRO A 745 0.25 -35.24 -18.64
CA PRO A 745 0.27 -36.67 -18.26
C PRO A 745 1.66 -37.28 -18.29
N GLU A 746 2.58 -36.82 -19.12
CA GLU A 746 4.00 -37.20 -19.22
C GLU A 746 4.79 -35.98 -19.70
N PRO A 747 6.10 -35.86 -19.32
CA PRO A 747 6.90 -34.66 -19.65
C PRO A 747 6.95 -34.31 -21.15
N ASP A 748 6.96 -35.34 -22.02
CA ASP A 748 7.10 -35.19 -23.48
C ASP A 748 5.83 -35.63 -24.23
N THR A 749 4.67 -35.52 -23.62
CA THR A 749 3.41 -35.95 -24.25
C THR A 749 3.14 -35.20 -25.57
N THR A 750 2.69 -35.94 -26.57
CA THR A 750 2.21 -35.40 -27.86
C THR A 750 0.69 -35.18 -27.84
N ASP A 751 0.02 -35.39 -26.68
CA ASP A 751 -1.42 -35.23 -26.58
C ASP A 751 -1.86 -33.78 -26.82
N ALA A 752 -2.77 -33.61 -27.75
CA ALA A 752 -3.45 -32.35 -28.03
C ALA A 752 -4.51 -32.06 -26.95
N VAL A 753 -5.15 -33.11 -26.41
CA VAL A 753 -6.14 -33.04 -25.32
C VAL A 753 -5.86 -34.16 -24.32
N ALA A 754 -5.77 -33.81 -23.05
CA ALA A 754 -5.68 -34.74 -21.93
C ALA A 754 -6.61 -34.27 -20.80
N ALA A 755 -7.44 -35.17 -20.28
CA ALA A 755 -8.29 -34.93 -19.11
C ALA A 755 -8.27 -36.15 -18.19
N LEU A 756 -8.33 -35.89 -16.88
CA LEU A 756 -8.41 -36.92 -15.84
C LEU A 756 -9.45 -36.50 -14.80
N ASP A 757 -10.38 -37.39 -14.50
CA ASP A 757 -11.49 -37.18 -13.56
C ASP A 757 -12.28 -35.89 -13.83
N LEU A 758 -12.45 -35.55 -15.10
CA LEU A 758 -13.17 -34.36 -15.53
C LEU A 758 -14.66 -34.48 -15.18
N VAL A 759 -15.15 -33.49 -14.43
CA VAL A 759 -16.56 -33.35 -14.06
C VAL A 759 -17.08 -32.00 -14.53
N VAL A 760 -18.27 -31.99 -15.11
CA VAL A 760 -19.03 -30.79 -15.42
C VAL A 760 -20.40 -30.89 -14.73
N ALA A 761 -20.69 -29.95 -13.84
CA ALA A 761 -21.94 -29.88 -13.09
C ALA A 761 -23.04 -29.16 -13.91
N GLY A 762 -24.29 -29.38 -13.54
CA GLY A 762 -25.44 -28.72 -14.13
C GLY A 762 -25.58 -27.27 -13.66
N PRO A 763 -26.33 -26.43 -14.40
CA PRO A 763 -26.66 -25.09 -13.98
C PRO A 763 -27.48 -25.11 -12.69
N ASP A 764 -27.44 -23.98 -11.96
CA ASP A 764 -28.18 -23.78 -10.72
C ASP A 764 -29.69 -24.10 -10.84
N GLY A 765 -30.16 -25.06 -10.05
CA GLY A 765 -31.55 -25.52 -10.03
C GLY A 765 -31.81 -26.41 -8.83
N PRO A 766 -32.98 -27.10 -8.74
CA PRO A 766 -33.28 -28.08 -7.69
C PRO A 766 -32.23 -29.20 -7.56
N ASP A 767 -31.53 -29.51 -8.68
CA ASP A 767 -30.42 -30.47 -8.76
C ASP A 767 -29.06 -29.76 -8.89
N ALA A 768 -28.90 -28.56 -8.31
CA ALA A 768 -27.67 -27.77 -8.35
C ALA A 768 -26.50 -28.58 -7.78
N GLY A 769 -25.47 -28.75 -8.64
CA GLY A 769 -24.26 -29.52 -8.30
C GLY A 769 -24.30 -31.00 -8.66
N ALA A 770 -25.43 -31.53 -9.22
CA ALA A 770 -25.41 -32.86 -9.82
C ALA A 770 -24.53 -32.85 -11.08
N PRO A 771 -23.62 -33.83 -11.26
CA PRO A 771 -22.79 -33.90 -12.44
C PRO A 771 -23.64 -34.14 -13.71
N VAL A 772 -23.47 -33.28 -14.70
CA VAL A 772 -24.03 -33.50 -16.06
C VAL A 772 -23.16 -34.48 -16.83
N VAL A 773 -21.83 -34.39 -16.58
CA VAL A 773 -20.82 -35.26 -17.18
C VAL A 773 -19.75 -35.58 -16.16
N GLY A 774 -19.29 -36.84 -16.13
CA GLY A 774 -18.09 -37.27 -15.43
C GLY A 774 -18.33 -38.06 -14.16
N PRO A 775 -17.24 -38.57 -13.51
CA PRO A 775 -15.84 -38.33 -13.87
C PRO A 775 -15.39 -39.02 -15.19
N VAL A 776 -14.70 -38.30 -16.06
CA VAL A 776 -14.26 -38.77 -17.37
C VAL A 776 -12.75 -38.59 -17.55
N GLY A 777 -12.08 -39.62 -18.09
CA GLY A 777 -10.69 -39.58 -18.55
C GLY A 777 -10.62 -39.54 -20.08
N VAL A 778 -9.82 -38.64 -20.64
CA VAL A 778 -9.67 -38.45 -22.11
C VAL A 778 -8.21 -38.21 -22.44
N ARG A 779 -7.71 -38.88 -23.49
CA ARG A 779 -6.40 -38.58 -24.12
C ARG A 779 -6.55 -38.62 -25.63
N VAL A 780 -6.18 -37.54 -26.31
CA VAL A 780 -6.20 -37.43 -27.76
C VAL A 780 -4.85 -36.90 -28.23
N PRO A 781 -4.07 -37.70 -28.96
CA PRO A 781 -2.77 -37.25 -29.47
C PRO A 781 -2.94 -36.19 -30.58
N ALA A 782 -1.88 -35.47 -30.91
CA ALA A 782 -1.88 -34.57 -32.09
C ALA A 782 -2.19 -35.35 -33.36
N GLY A 783 -3.12 -34.87 -34.19
CA GLY A 783 -3.62 -35.58 -35.37
C GLY A 783 -4.55 -36.74 -35.06
N GLY A 784 -4.83 -37.02 -33.77
CA GLY A 784 -5.81 -38.06 -33.39
C GLY A 784 -7.25 -37.59 -33.49
N ALA A 785 -8.19 -38.57 -33.31
CA ALA A 785 -9.61 -38.30 -33.28
C ALA A 785 -10.27 -38.93 -32.05
N LEU A 786 -11.34 -38.32 -31.54
CA LEU A 786 -12.21 -38.84 -30.51
C LEU A 786 -13.66 -38.56 -30.85
N CYS A 787 -14.52 -39.60 -30.76
CA CYS A 787 -15.96 -39.45 -30.81
C CYS A 787 -16.54 -39.44 -29.41
N VAL A 788 -17.34 -38.40 -29.09
CA VAL A 788 -18.12 -38.32 -27.86
C VAL A 788 -19.57 -38.54 -28.22
N GLN A 789 -20.20 -39.54 -27.61
CA GLN A 789 -21.60 -39.86 -27.86
C GLN A 789 -22.39 -39.96 -26.57
N GLY A 790 -23.69 -39.74 -26.62
CA GLY A 790 -24.60 -39.89 -25.49
C GLY A 790 -26.06 -39.88 -25.93
N ASP A 791 -26.95 -40.33 -25.03
CA ASP A 791 -28.40 -40.37 -25.28
C ASP A 791 -29.02 -38.97 -25.48
N ALA A 792 -28.38 -37.93 -24.92
CA ALA A 792 -28.78 -36.55 -25.00
C ALA A 792 -27.64 -35.64 -25.46
N SER A 793 -27.98 -34.55 -26.16
CA SER A 793 -26.98 -33.60 -26.67
C SER A 793 -26.31 -32.74 -25.55
N ALA A 794 -27.03 -32.49 -24.48
CA ALA A 794 -26.53 -31.60 -23.40
C ALA A 794 -25.24 -32.10 -22.72
N PRO A 795 -25.11 -33.36 -22.28
CA PRO A 795 -23.85 -33.87 -21.71
C PRO A 795 -22.72 -33.89 -22.72
N VAL A 796 -22.99 -34.27 -23.99
CA VAL A 796 -22.00 -34.27 -25.08
C VAL A 796 -21.46 -32.88 -25.34
N SER A 797 -22.34 -31.89 -25.53
CA SER A 797 -21.96 -30.48 -25.75
C SER A 797 -21.24 -29.90 -24.54
N ALA A 798 -21.68 -30.21 -23.32
CA ALA A 798 -21.02 -29.74 -22.10
C ALA A 798 -19.56 -30.21 -22.00
N LEU A 799 -19.31 -31.51 -22.29
CA LEU A 799 -17.94 -32.04 -22.32
C LEU A 799 -17.07 -31.35 -23.38
N LEU A 800 -17.59 -31.20 -24.59
CA LEU A 800 -16.88 -30.58 -25.70
C LEU A 800 -16.61 -29.10 -25.46
N LEU A 801 -17.54 -28.37 -24.83
CA LEU A 801 -17.34 -26.99 -24.40
C LEU A 801 -16.26 -26.90 -23.31
N ALA A 802 -16.23 -27.84 -22.36
CA ALA A 802 -15.20 -27.89 -21.34
C ALA A 802 -13.81 -28.18 -21.95
N LEU A 803 -13.68 -29.16 -22.82
CA LEU A 803 -12.43 -29.49 -23.50
C LEU A 803 -11.96 -28.39 -24.49
N SER A 804 -12.87 -27.55 -24.98
CA SER A 804 -12.52 -26.42 -25.84
C SER A 804 -12.20 -25.13 -25.05
N GLY A 805 -12.27 -25.15 -23.73
CA GLY A 805 -12.04 -24.00 -22.87
C GLY A 805 -13.16 -22.96 -22.90
N ARG A 806 -14.35 -23.31 -23.38
CA ARG A 806 -15.54 -22.43 -23.43
C ARG A 806 -16.44 -22.60 -22.21
N MET A 807 -16.29 -23.69 -21.48
CA MET A 807 -16.93 -23.98 -20.19
C MET A 807 -15.84 -24.35 -19.20
N ALA A 808 -15.95 -23.89 -17.94
CA ALA A 808 -15.02 -24.28 -16.89
C ALA A 808 -15.38 -25.67 -16.37
N PRO A 809 -14.43 -26.61 -16.21
CA PRO A 809 -14.68 -27.87 -15.51
C PRO A 809 -14.84 -27.60 -14.01
N ASP A 810 -15.75 -28.32 -13.35
CA ASP A 810 -16.00 -28.22 -11.92
C ASP A 810 -15.00 -29.04 -11.10
N ALA A 811 -14.50 -30.15 -11.65
CA ALA A 811 -13.45 -30.96 -11.05
C ALA A 811 -12.56 -31.61 -12.12
N GLY A 812 -11.43 -32.14 -11.67
CA GLY A 812 -10.47 -32.86 -12.49
C GLY A 812 -9.34 -32.01 -13.06
N ALA A 813 -8.41 -32.67 -13.77
CA ALA A 813 -7.29 -32.04 -14.46
C ALA A 813 -7.53 -32.07 -15.97
N VAL A 814 -7.42 -30.92 -16.63
CA VAL A 814 -7.58 -30.80 -18.08
C VAL A 814 -6.44 -30.01 -18.68
N LYS A 815 -5.82 -30.56 -19.73
CA LYS A 815 -4.74 -29.93 -20.47
C LYS A 815 -5.04 -30.00 -21.97
N VAL A 816 -5.06 -28.86 -22.63
CA VAL A 816 -5.36 -28.77 -24.07
C VAL A 816 -4.25 -28.00 -24.77
N THR A 817 -3.68 -28.60 -25.81
CA THR A 817 -2.49 -28.07 -26.52
C THR A 817 -1.34 -27.67 -25.58
N GLY A 818 -1.14 -28.46 -24.52
CA GLY A 818 -0.13 -28.20 -23.51
C GLY A 818 -0.51 -27.16 -22.44
N LEU A 819 -1.73 -26.59 -22.50
CA LEU A 819 -2.21 -25.52 -21.60
C LEU A 819 -3.25 -26.07 -20.62
N VAL A 820 -3.15 -25.71 -19.34
CA VAL A 820 -4.06 -26.18 -18.29
C VAL A 820 -5.35 -25.33 -18.28
N LEU A 821 -6.49 -26.00 -18.15
CA LEU A 821 -7.81 -25.38 -18.02
C LEU A 821 -8.29 -25.45 -16.55
N PRO A 822 -9.09 -24.48 -16.10
CA PRO A 822 -9.59 -23.29 -16.82
C PRO A 822 -8.60 -22.11 -16.90
N GLU A 823 -7.42 -22.18 -16.27
CA GLU A 823 -6.47 -21.09 -16.07
C GLU A 823 -6.02 -20.43 -17.39
N ARG A 824 -5.88 -21.23 -18.44
CA ARG A 824 -5.45 -20.76 -19.79
C ARG A 824 -6.58 -20.78 -20.84
N ALA A 825 -7.82 -20.71 -20.43
CA ALA A 825 -8.98 -20.83 -21.31
C ALA A 825 -8.95 -19.83 -22.49
N MET A 826 -8.55 -18.59 -22.27
CA MET A 826 -8.43 -17.58 -23.34
C MET A 826 -7.44 -17.99 -24.44
N THR A 827 -6.28 -18.50 -24.05
CA THR A 827 -5.24 -18.96 -24.99
C THR A 827 -5.67 -20.27 -25.66
N VAL A 828 -6.35 -21.17 -24.95
CA VAL A 828 -6.90 -22.40 -25.51
C VAL A 828 -7.94 -22.08 -26.56
N ARG A 829 -8.88 -21.15 -26.31
CA ARG A 829 -9.90 -20.72 -27.32
C ARG A 829 -9.27 -20.19 -28.60
N GLY A 830 -8.10 -19.59 -28.57
CA GLY A 830 -7.35 -19.16 -29.73
C GLY A 830 -6.68 -20.29 -30.50
N ARG A 831 -6.57 -21.51 -29.89
CA ARG A 831 -5.96 -22.71 -30.52
C ARG A 831 -6.96 -23.80 -30.84
N VAL A 832 -8.17 -23.69 -30.33
CA VAL A 832 -9.25 -24.68 -30.47
C VAL A 832 -10.43 -24.05 -31.18
N ALA A 833 -10.71 -24.53 -32.34
CA ALA A 833 -11.93 -24.15 -33.08
C ALA A 833 -13.11 -25.02 -32.61
N PHE A 834 -14.25 -24.41 -32.39
CA PHE A 834 -15.51 -25.07 -32.06
C PHE A 834 -16.52 -24.79 -33.16
N VAL A 835 -16.95 -25.83 -33.83
CA VAL A 835 -17.89 -25.81 -34.96
C VAL A 835 -19.15 -26.53 -34.51
N ASP A 836 -20.29 -25.86 -34.54
CA ASP A 836 -21.59 -26.42 -34.28
C ASP A 836 -22.23 -26.80 -35.63
N ALA A 837 -22.35 -28.09 -35.90
CA ALA A 837 -22.88 -28.56 -37.18
C ALA A 837 -24.32 -28.13 -37.45
N LEU A 838 -25.13 -27.93 -36.39
CA LEU A 838 -26.49 -27.43 -36.53
C LEU A 838 -26.50 -25.94 -36.93
N ALA A 839 -25.63 -25.14 -36.30
CA ALA A 839 -25.48 -23.71 -36.64
C ALA A 839 -24.99 -23.54 -38.10
N GLU A 840 -24.17 -24.47 -38.59
CA GLU A 840 -23.68 -24.53 -39.98
C GLU A 840 -24.68 -25.19 -40.95
N HIS A 841 -25.96 -25.29 -40.59
CA HIS A 841 -27.05 -25.84 -41.38
C HIS A 841 -26.74 -27.26 -41.90
N GLY A 842 -26.07 -28.09 -41.11
CA GLY A 842 -25.64 -29.43 -41.46
C GLY A 842 -24.50 -29.52 -42.47
N ARG A 843 -23.77 -28.43 -42.72
CA ARG A 843 -22.62 -28.37 -43.65
C ARG A 843 -21.35 -27.78 -42.97
N PRO A 844 -20.79 -28.40 -41.93
CA PRO A 844 -19.66 -27.86 -41.16
C PRO A 844 -18.30 -27.93 -41.88
N ALA A 845 -18.16 -28.66 -43.01
CA ALA A 845 -16.89 -28.84 -43.71
C ALA A 845 -16.13 -27.52 -44.04
N PRO A 846 -16.79 -26.49 -44.60
CA PRO A 846 -16.11 -25.22 -44.90
C PRO A 846 -15.56 -24.51 -43.64
N ALA A 847 -16.31 -24.60 -42.49
CA ALA A 847 -15.89 -24.03 -41.22
C ALA A 847 -14.69 -24.78 -40.63
N VAL A 848 -14.66 -26.11 -40.75
CA VAL A 848 -13.50 -26.94 -40.37
C VAL A 848 -12.27 -26.57 -41.21
N ASP A 849 -12.39 -26.45 -42.52
CA ASP A 849 -11.29 -26.08 -43.42
C ASP A 849 -10.79 -24.66 -43.15
N ALA A 850 -11.68 -23.73 -42.77
CA ALA A 850 -11.32 -22.39 -42.37
C ALA A 850 -10.53 -22.40 -41.05
N ALA A 851 -11.02 -23.13 -40.03
CA ALA A 851 -10.35 -23.27 -38.74
C ALA A 851 -8.92 -23.84 -38.85
N VAL A 852 -8.74 -24.84 -39.72
CA VAL A 852 -7.39 -25.41 -39.97
C VAL A 852 -6.46 -24.40 -40.66
N ARG A 853 -6.97 -23.63 -41.61
CA ARG A 853 -6.21 -22.55 -42.29
C ARG A 853 -5.80 -21.46 -41.31
N ASP A 854 -6.65 -21.17 -40.32
CA ASP A 854 -6.40 -20.17 -39.26
C ASP A 854 -5.47 -20.71 -38.19
N GLY A 855 -4.97 -21.96 -38.31
CA GLY A 855 -3.97 -22.55 -37.43
C GLY A 855 -4.51 -23.21 -36.16
N ALA A 856 -5.76 -23.63 -36.15
CA ALA A 856 -6.33 -24.42 -35.07
C ALA A 856 -5.58 -25.75 -34.90
N ARG A 857 -5.20 -26.06 -33.64
CA ARG A 857 -4.52 -27.31 -33.28
C ARG A 857 -5.50 -28.42 -32.86
N VAL A 858 -6.70 -28.01 -32.47
CA VAL A 858 -7.80 -28.90 -32.14
C VAL A 858 -9.06 -28.32 -32.81
N VAL A 859 -9.82 -29.18 -33.48
CA VAL A 859 -11.11 -28.84 -34.04
C VAL A 859 -12.17 -29.71 -33.35
N VAL A 860 -13.14 -29.04 -32.75
CA VAL A 860 -14.30 -29.65 -32.13
C VAL A 860 -15.49 -29.45 -33.09
N VAL A 861 -16.17 -30.55 -33.47
CA VAL A 861 -17.42 -30.50 -34.23
C VAL A 861 -18.53 -31.08 -33.36
N ASP A 862 -19.40 -30.23 -32.88
CA ASP A 862 -20.54 -30.63 -32.06
C ASP A 862 -21.77 -30.87 -32.88
N ARG A 863 -22.66 -31.73 -32.40
CA ARG A 863 -23.95 -32.07 -33.05
C ARG A 863 -23.79 -32.60 -34.49
N THR A 864 -22.84 -33.50 -34.69
CA THR A 864 -22.57 -34.10 -36.00
C THR A 864 -23.79 -34.90 -36.56
N ASP A 865 -24.72 -35.32 -35.69
CA ASP A 865 -26.02 -35.90 -36.05
C ASP A 865 -26.89 -34.97 -36.88
N ALA A 866 -26.67 -33.65 -36.86
CA ALA A 866 -27.34 -32.68 -37.73
C ALA A 866 -26.91 -32.79 -39.20
N VAL A 867 -25.81 -33.52 -39.52
CA VAL A 867 -25.33 -33.70 -40.89
C VAL A 867 -26.11 -34.85 -41.57
N ALA A 868 -27.29 -34.54 -42.09
CA ALA A 868 -28.20 -35.56 -42.63
C ALA A 868 -27.78 -36.06 -44.02
N ASP A 869 -27.24 -35.17 -44.88
CA ASP A 869 -26.97 -35.47 -46.31
C ASP A 869 -25.66 -36.25 -46.47
N ARG A 870 -25.68 -37.30 -47.28
CA ARG A 870 -24.50 -38.11 -47.62
C ARG A 870 -23.36 -37.27 -48.24
N PRO A 871 -23.59 -36.36 -49.19
CA PRO A 871 -22.53 -35.47 -49.71
C PRO A 871 -21.91 -34.56 -48.62
N ALA A 872 -22.74 -34.07 -47.68
CA ALA A 872 -22.24 -33.25 -46.55
C ALA A 872 -21.39 -34.08 -45.60
N ARG A 873 -21.71 -35.33 -45.31
CA ARG A 873 -20.92 -36.27 -44.52
C ARG A 873 -19.56 -36.57 -45.16
N GLU A 874 -19.56 -36.88 -46.48
CA GLU A 874 -18.35 -37.13 -47.27
C GLU A 874 -17.43 -35.88 -47.29
N ALA A 875 -18.02 -34.69 -47.46
CA ALA A 875 -17.29 -33.43 -47.40
C ALA A 875 -16.68 -33.15 -45.99
N LEU A 876 -17.45 -33.41 -44.91
CA LEU A 876 -16.98 -33.30 -43.54
C LEU A 876 -15.83 -34.26 -43.27
N ALA A 877 -16.00 -35.53 -43.63
CA ALA A 877 -14.96 -36.53 -43.44
C ALA A 877 -13.67 -36.20 -44.20
N ALA A 878 -13.77 -35.69 -45.41
CA ALA A 878 -12.58 -35.22 -46.15
C ALA A 878 -11.91 -34.01 -45.47
N ALA A 879 -12.69 -33.07 -44.91
CA ALA A 879 -12.14 -31.93 -44.16
C ALA A 879 -11.45 -32.37 -42.87
N LEU A 880 -12.04 -33.28 -42.13
CA LEU A 880 -11.47 -33.88 -40.92
C LEU A 880 -10.20 -34.66 -41.20
N ALA A 881 -10.18 -35.48 -42.30
CA ALA A 881 -8.97 -36.18 -42.71
C ALA A 881 -7.84 -35.20 -43.08
N ARG A 882 -8.12 -34.12 -43.76
CA ARG A 882 -7.12 -33.07 -44.05
C ARG A 882 -6.58 -32.44 -42.74
N ALA A 883 -7.46 -32.15 -41.78
CA ALA A 883 -7.07 -31.61 -40.46
C ALA A 883 -6.11 -32.56 -39.73
N GLN A 884 -6.45 -33.85 -39.68
CA GLN A 884 -5.61 -34.86 -39.03
C GLN A 884 -4.24 -35.05 -39.69
N HIS A 885 -4.18 -35.07 -41.05
CA HIS A 885 -2.93 -35.13 -41.79
C HIS A 885 -2.05 -33.91 -41.55
N GLY A 886 -2.66 -32.75 -41.26
CA GLY A 886 -1.98 -31.53 -40.83
C GLY A 886 -1.58 -31.54 -39.35
N GLY A 887 -1.80 -32.61 -38.59
CA GLY A 887 -1.48 -32.74 -37.20
C GLY A 887 -2.50 -32.12 -36.23
N THR A 888 -3.68 -31.68 -36.74
CA THR A 888 -4.77 -31.15 -35.94
C THR A 888 -5.59 -32.28 -35.34
N ALA A 889 -5.80 -32.27 -34.02
CA ALA A 889 -6.67 -33.23 -33.36
C ALA A 889 -8.15 -32.91 -33.55
N VAL A 890 -8.99 -33.93 -33.61
CA VAL A 890 -10.42 -33.83 -33.94
C VAL A 890 -11.27 -34.42 -32.83
N LEU A 891 -12.24 -33.63 -32.32
CA LEU A 891 -13.25 -34.06 -31.36
C LEU A 891 -14.62 -33.96 -32.04
N LEU A 892 -15.37 -35.06 -32.05
CA LEU A 892 -16.70 -35.14 -32.65
C LEU A 892 -17.75 -35.41 -31.59
N GLY A 893 -18.88 -34.72 -31.63
CA GLY A 893 -20.01 -34.96 -30.74
C GLY A 893 -21.27 -35.33 -31.46
N ALA A 894 -21.95 -36.38 -31.00
CA ALA A 894 -23.24 -36.83 -31.55
C ALA A 894 -24.17 -37.27 -30.41
N SER A 895 -25.49 -37.10 -30.61
CA SER A 895 -26.53 -37.58 -29.69
C SER A 895 -27.49 -38.57 -30.40
N GLY A 896 -27.87 -39.62 -29.67
CA GLY A 896 -28.89 -40.59 -30.15
C GLY A 896 -28.45 -41.56 -31.25
N VAL A 897 -27.32 -41.30 -31.94
CA VAL A 897 -26.73 -42.17 -32.98
C VAL A 897 -25.23 -42.17 -32.78
N ALA A 898 -24.58 -43.30 -32.96
CA ALA A 898 -23.13 -43.38 -32.89
C ALA A 898 -22.51 -42.44 -33.96
N ALA A 899 -21.65 -41.55 -33.57
CA ALA A 899 -20.97 -40.61 -34.50
C ALA A 899 -20.15 -41.40 -35.56
N THR A 900 -19.72 -42.60 -35.22
CA THR A 900 -19.06 -43.57 -36.11
C THR A 900 -19.94 -44.03 -37.24
N ASP A 901 -21.26 -44.18 -37.04
CA ASP A 901 -22.20 -44.59 -38.06
C ASP A 901 -22.47 -43.47 -39.10
N LEU A 902 -22.32 -42.23 -38.69
CA LEU A 902 -22.41 -41.08 -39.58
C LEU A 902 -21.25 -40.98 -40.56
N LEU A 903 -20.11 -41.61 -40.19
CA LEU A 903 -18.86 -41.60 -40.98
C LEU A 903 -18.54 -43.00 -41.56
N ASP A 904 -19.52 -43.92 -41.58
CA ASP A 904 -19.30 -45.32 -42.04
C ASP A 904 -18.80 -45.35 -43.51
N GLY A 905 -17.70 -46.07 -43.70
CA GLY A 905 -17.03 -46.16 -44.99
C GLY A 905 -16.07 -45.00 -45.31
N VAL A 906 -15.88 -44.04 -44.43
CA VAL A 906 -14.95 -42.90 -44.59
C VAL A 906 -13.66 -43.14 -43.78
N HIS A 907 -12.51 -42.94 -44.46
CA HIS A 907 -11.20 -43.04 -43.79
C HIS A 907 -10.85 -41.69 -43.17
N LEU A 908 -10.68 -41.66 -41.81
CA LEU A 908 -10.13 -40.55 -41.07
C LEU A 908 -8.63 -40.79 -40.86
N GLY A 909 -7.81 -40.07 -41.63
CA GLY A 909 -6.36 -40.05 -41.41
C GLY A 909 -5.62 -41.38 -41.42
N GLY A 910 -6.14 -42.40 -42.22
CA GLY A 910 -5.57 -43.76 -42.28
C GLY A 910 -6.24 -44.78 -41.36
N THR A 911 -7.12 -44.37 -40.44
CA THR A 911 -7.98 -45.19 -39.64
C THR A 911 -9.42 -45.20 -40.17
N THR A 912 -10.11 -46.33 -40.17
CA THR A 912 -11.54 -46.39 -40.49
C THR A 912 -12.32 -45.72 -39.37
N ALA A 913 -13.53 -45.17 -39.64
CA ALA A 913 -14.39 -44.55 -38.65
C ALA A 913 -14.70 -45.52 -37.46
N ARG A 914 -14.65 -46.84 -37.67
CA ARG A 914 -14.82 -47.84 -36.63
C ARG A 914 -13.61 -48.00 -35.67
N GLU A 915 -12.43 -47.49 -36.03
CA GLU A 915 -11.21 -47.52 -35.20
C GLU A 915 -11.01 -46.25 -34.40
N VAL A 916 -11.87 -45.22 -34.58
CA VAL A 916 -11.82 -43.99 -33.78
C VAL A 916 -12.35 -44.26 -32.39
N PRO A 917 -11.61 -43.93 -31.31
CA PRO A 917 -12.08 -44.10 -29.96
C PRO A 917 -13.42 -43.40 -29.70
N VAL A 918 -14.32 -44.09 -29.03
CA VAL A 918 -15.66 -43.61 -28.71
C VAL A 918 -15.79 -43.50 -27.19
N LEU A 919 -16.15 -42.31 -26.71
CA LEU A 919 -16.47 -42.02 -25.33
C LEU A 919 -17.99 -41.89 -25.20
N ASP A 920 -18.64 -42.80 -24.47
CA ASP A 920 -20.05 -42.72 -24.14
C ASP A 920 -20.29 -42.01 -22.83
N VAL A 921 -21.00 -40.87 -22.87
CA VAL A 921 -21.34 -40.05 -21.67
C VAL A 921 -22.77 -40.30 -21.18
N GLY A 922 -23.51 -41.21 -21.82
CA GLY A 922 -24.91 -41.59 -21.48
C GLY A 922 -25.04 -42.79 -20.53
N ALA A 923 -24.01 -43.66 -20.40
CA ALA A 923 -24.05 -44.82 -19.53
C ALA A 923 -23.86 -44.38 -18.07
N GLY A 924 -24.87 -44.65 -17.23
CA GLY A 924 -25.03 -44.18 -15.84
C GLY A 924 -23.79 -44.23 -14.97
N PHE A 925 -23.68 -43.30 -14.05
CA PHE A 925 -22.62 -43.05 -13.06
C PHE A 925 -22.28 -44.32 -12.25
N GLY A 926 -21.31 -45.13 -12.68
CA GLY A 926 -20.97 -46.37 -11.95
C GLY A 926 -19.59 -46.96 -12.15
N ALA A 927 -18.85 -46.59 -13.18
CA ALA A 927 -17.45 -46.98 -13.36
C ALA A 927 -16.69 -45.94 -14.22
N PRO A 928 -15.42 -45.62 -13.91
CA PRO A 928 -14.63 -44.77 -14.76
C PRO A 928 -14.48 -45.46 -16.13
N SER A 929 -15.09 -44.90 -17.18
CA SER A 929 -14.87 -45.32 -18.57
C SER A 929 -13.46 -44.85 -18.97
N VAL A 930 -12.47 -45.72 -18.71
CA VAL A 930 -11.09 -45.49 -19.17
C VAL A 930 -10.99 -46.02 -20.59
N LEU A 931 -10.86 -45.14 -21.57
CA LEU A 931 -10.40 -45.54 -22.90
C LEU A 931 -8.89 -45.82 -22.79
N THR A 932 -8.54 -47.09 -22.68
CA THR A 932 -7.16 -47.57 -22.64
C THR A 932 -6.59 -47.62 -24.05
N GLY A 933 -5.81 -46.64 -24.37
CA GLY A 933 -4.71 -46.74 -25.31
C GLY A 933 -3.43 -46.43 -24.54
N ALA A 934 -2.79 -47.51 -23.99
CA ALA A 934 -1.56 -47.54 -23.22
C ALA A 934 -1.56 -46.80 -21.86
N ASP A 935 -1.38 -47.59 -20.80
CA ASP A 935 -0.96 -47.32 -19.43
C ASP A 935 -1.23 -45.89 -18.87
N VAL A 936 -2.37 -45.76 -18.17
CA VAL A 936 -2.60 -44.68 -17.23
C VAL A 936 -1.70 -44.93 -16.01
N PRO A 937 -0.77 -44.01 -15.65
CA PRO A 937 -0.01 -44.16 -14.41
C PRO A 937 -0.95 -44.20 -13.22
N PRO A 938 -0.66 -44.96 -12.17
CA PRO A 938 -1.54 -45.08 -11.00
C PRO A 938 -1.75 -43.70 -10.37
N PRO A 939 -2.91 -43.44 -9.77
CA PRO A 939 -3.18 -42.15 -9.13
C PRO A 939 -2.11 -41.90 -8.06
N VAL A 940 -1.59 -40.68 -8.05
CA VAL A 940 -0.70 -40.22 -6.96
C VAL A 940 -1.47 -40.41 -5.65
N PRO A 941 -0.94 -41.16 -4.67
CA PRO A 941 -1.69 -41.47 -3.45
C PRO A 941 -2.03 -40.16 -2.73
N THR A 942 -3.30 -39.86 -2.65
CA THR A 942 -3.84 -38.97 -1.64
C THR A 942 -3.63 -39.68 -0.31
N HIS A 943 -2.75 -39.18 0.54
CA HIS A 943 -2.57 -39.69 1.89
C HIS A 943 -3.89 -39.53 2.66
N ASP A 944 -4.60 -40.66 2.78
CA ASP A 944 -5.71 -40.83 3.71
C ASP A 944 -5.09 -41.24 5.08
N PRO A 945 -5.29 -40.45 6.15
CA PRO A 945 -4.68 -40.74 7.44
C PRO A 945 -5.42 -41.77 8.28
N ALA A 946 -6.29 -42.57 7.71
CA ALA A 946 -7.16 -43.50 8.48
C ALA A 946 -7.13 -44.98 8.05
N SER A 947 -5.96 -45.59 7.84
CA SER A 947 -5.88 -47.04 7.82
C SER A 947 -4.64 -47.53 8.58
N ARG A 948 -4.86 -47.94 9.83
CA ARG A 948 -3.93 -48.79 10.58
C ARG A 948 -3.92 -50.17 9.92
N PRO A 949 -2.74 -50.81 9.68
CA PRO A 949 -2.68 -52.24 9.41
C PRO A 949 -2.78 -53.00 10.74
N GLU A 950 -3.70 -53.96 10.80
CA GLU A 950 -3.74 -55.04 11.82
C GLU A 950 -2.51 -55.93 11.66
N GLU A 951 -1.82 -56.12 12.80
CA GLU A 951 -0.78 -57.13 12.94
C GLU A 951 -1.40 -58.54 12.91
N SER A 952 -0.93 -59.41 12.01
CA SER A 952 -1.05 -60.87 12.17
C SER A 952 0.35 -61.46 12.31
N HIS A 953 0.58 -62.07 13.49
CA HIS A 953 1.66 -62.98 13.78
C HIS A 953 1.58 -64.21 12.86
N ASP A 954 2.70 -64.64 12.30
CA ASP A 954 3.27 -65.97 12.46
C ASP A 954 4.68 -66.03 11.81
N GLY A 955 5.67 -66.45 12.54
CA GLY A 955 7.00 -66.80 12.07
C GLY A 955 7.09 -68.38 11.85
N PRO A 956 8.30 -69.02 11.83
CA PRO A 956 9.56 -68.69 11.20
C PRO A 956 10.10 -69.80 10.27
N GLY A 957 11.10 -69.50 9.45
CA GLY A 957 11.75 -70.56 8.69
C GLY A 957 13.00 -70.15 7.90
N ALA A 958 14.07 -70.76 8.28
CA ALA A 958 15.48 -70.57 8.00
C ALA A 958 15.97 -70.81 6.55
N THR A 959 17.19 -70.32 6.38
CA THR A 959 18.34 -70.80 5.57
C THR A 959 18.78 -69.84 4.42
N GLY A 960 19.85 -69.35 4.58
CA GLY A 960 21.08 -68.73 4.12
C GLY A 960 21.69 -69.34 2.80
N PRO A 961 22.96 -69.01 2.49
CA PRO A 961 23.33 -67.94 1.55
C PRO A 961 24.06 -68.47 0.31
N THR A 962 24.23 -67.73 -0.75
CA THR A 962 25.32 -67.91 -1.73
C THR A 962 25.77 -66.63 -2.38
N THR A 963 27.04 -66.34 -2.27
CA THR A 963 27.98 -65.51 -2.97
C THR A 963 28.07 -65.80 -4.46
N ILE A 964 28.54 -64.83 -5.23
CA ILE A 964 29.55 -64.84 -6.34
C ILE A 964 29.31 -63.52 -7.13
N ASP A 965 30.12 -62.51 -7.01
CA ASP A 965 31.43 -62.19 -7.66
C ASP A 965 31.32 -61.71 -9.12
N GLU A 966 32.01 -60.60 -9.28
CA GLU A 966 32.93 -60.15 -10.36
C GLU A 966 32.40 -59.44 -11.61
N ASP A 967 32.80 -58.17 -11.67
CA ASP A 967 33.66 -57.51 -12.70
C ASP A 967 33.11 -57.25 -14.11
N THR A 968 33.11 -56.01 -14.60
CA THR A 968 34.11 -55.47 -15.51
C THR A 968 33.64 -54.19 -16.25
N HIS A 969 34.53 -53.14 -16.21
CA HIS A 969 34.89 -52.11 -17.20
C HIS A 969 33.84 -51.12 -17.75
N VAL A 970 34.05 -49.87 -17.39
CA VAL A 970 34.80 -48.77 -18.05
C VAL A 970 34.40 -48.49 -19.50
N GLN A 971 33.83 -47.33 -19.79
CA GLN A 971 34.40 -46.29 -20.66
C GLN A 971 33.59 -45.01 -20.70
N GLU A 972 34.30 -43.91 -20.44
CA GLU A 972 34.03 -42.57 -20.81
C GLU A 972 33.70 -42.43 -22.30
N VAL A 973 32.89 -41.45 -22.69
CA VAL A 973 33.21 -40.45 -23.75
C VAL A 973 32.34 -39.19 -23.52
N GLN A 974 33.04 -38.07 -23.49
CA GLN A 974 32.62 -36.69 -23.63
C GLN A 974 31.83 -36.42 -24.95
N ALA A 975 30.82 -35.65 -24.87
CA ALA A 975 30.58 -34.46 -25.68
C ALA A 975 29.48 -33.59 -25.04
#